data_491e3fe373531b7e00433b52226609d7
#
_entry.id   491e3fe373531b7e00433b52226609d7
#
_cell.length_a   1.000
_cell.length_b   1.000
_cell.length_c   1.000
_cell.angle_alpha   90.00
_cell.angle_beta   90.00
_cell.angle_gamma   90.00
#
_symmetry.space_group_name_H-M   'P 1'
#
loop_
_entity.id
_entity.type
_entity.pdbx_description
1 polymer ?
#
loop_
_entity_poly.entity_id
_entity_poly.type
_entity_poly.pdbx_seq_one_letter_code
_entity_poly.pdbx_strand_id
1 'polypeptide(L)'
;MKKERILLTKDTISHSFAIVIPILFFAAFLIYGLCVYKHYGISWDEPIERDSSLITYEYTHPVIKDWVTETVNFKELPDFEDYHYRYYGTAIQQPLVWAESHNGFQMSYHDIYEMRHLYVFLLFWLASIIFYLLCKYFFNSWRWALLGVVFLIISPRILADSFYNIKDLVGLSLYLIAAYFGVKMIEHPMWWNMILFAFIGALCTNARIVGAIVIASCLIVLILRGFADKTWRKYLVYAFLEGVLSLGFYVMITPITWVNPVKGIIDTIKTFSDYGGYEGPILFMGQYYRPSDIPFYYLPLWIIMTTPLFLQLLLGTGLVFQVKNMYIRVIRKIKFEGVTWNKLFLLLCMIIPVIYVVLFSPTLYNGWRHFYFIYPFMAFFALLGCRELLGKFLNLKWWKWISAGSIGGAILITMFWIIKNHPFEYIYFNPIARNFVEGSFEKDYWGVSEYAALKNIAMYDTRDHIKVWCSEETSMCVWRLNESDQRRVEIVEDPSEADYLIHLYVGDTNERFERQHMFQRLRDITVDDIVLCSIFEREQQRVISSQFVNGGKYGSKAYLSGSIQWIYHKDEEKDIWTGLLKQPVTADMVWTKLESESSFAYDEIMVEVADNAENWYKINNETYYPQLFDERKIEMLRISLPSTAQYDITIELYSSRLEDEEISESDVITAQASDNTAAAYFAIDNDEDTYWTTDRIQKRGMFFESVLRREQILTAVELTLGNSTWDYPRNLQLEVSCDGKNWTKVHAVTQDNQLYILEPVKAQFIRLVLGNTEETMSFWRIHEMKLYISGDE
;
A
#
# COMPACT_ATOMS: atom_id res chain seq x y z
N MET A 1 -11.47 66.88 -16.56
CA MET A 1 -12.45 65.96 -17.23
C MET A 1 -11.83 64.82 -18.03
N LYS A 2 -10.95 65.03 -19.02
CA LYS A 2 -10.35 63.89 -19.79
C LYS A 2 -9.39 63.02 -18.95
N LYS A 3 -8.60 63.59 -18.03
CA LYS A 3 -7.71 62.83 -17.10
C LYS A 3 -8.49 62.07 -16.04
N GLU A 4 -9.60 62.59 -15.54
CA GLU A 4 -10.45 61.91 -14.55
C GLU A 4 -11.25 60.78 -15.19
N ARG A 5 -11.75 60.94 -16.43
CA ARG A 5 -12.41 59.85 -17.18
C ARG A 5 -11.41 58.68 -17.50
N ILE A 6 -10.14 58.98 -17.79
CA ILE A 6 -9.11 57.97 -18.07
C ILE A 6 -8.67 57.27 -16.77
N LEU A 7 -8.67 57.97 -15.64
CA LEU A 7 -8.40 57.34 -14.31
C LEU A 7 -9.57 56.45 -13.89
N LEU A 8 -10.83 56.94 -13.96
CA LEU A 8 -12.02 56.14 -13.66
C LEU A 8 -12.14 54.89 -14.55
N THR A 9 -11.83 54.98 -15.82
CA THR A 9 -11.80 53.81 -16.74
C THR A 9 -10.66 52.84 -16.43
N LYS A 10 -9.46 53.33 -16.04
CA LYS A 10 -8.36 52.44 -15.63
C LYS A 10 -8.65 51.68 -14.32
N ASP A 11 -9.25 52.35 -13.32
CA ASP A 11 -9.61 51.73 -12.06
C ASP A 11 -10.73 50.72 -12.25
N THR A 12 -11.74 51.04 -13.05
CA THR A 12 -12.83 50.12 -13.41
C THR A 12 -12.36 48.91 -14.16
N ILE A 13 -11.46 49.08 -15.14
CA ILE A 13 -10.84 47.97 -15.92
C ILE A 13 -9.96 47.11 -15.01
N SER A 14 -9.16 47.73 -14.13
CA SER A 14 -8.30 46.98 -13.17
C SER A 14 -9.14 46.17 -12.17
N HIS A 15 -10.29 46.72 -11.76
CA HIS A 15 -11.21 46.05 -10.83
C HIS A 15 -11.91 44.84 -11.51
N SER A 16 -12.31 45.00 -12.78
CA SER A 16 -12.90 43.91 -13.56
C SER A 16 -11.92 42.74 -13.74
N PHE A 17 -10.65 43.00 -14.06
CA PHE A 17 -9.63 41.93 -14.15
C PHE A 17 -9.39 41.22 -12.82
N ALA A 18 -9.48 41.89 -11.70
CA ALA A 18 -9.31 41.32 -10.37
C ALA A 18 -10.41 40.33 -9.98
N ILE A 19 -11.56 40.35 -10.69
CA ILE A 19 -12.67 39.41 -10.50
C ILE A 19 -12.66 38.35 -11.60
N VAL A 20 -12.58 38.76 -12.86
CA VAL A 20 -12.77 37.91 -14.03
C VAL A 20 -11.63 36.85 -14.13
N ILE A 21 -10.37 37.27 -13.92
CA ILE A 21 -9.23 36.33 -14.10
C ILE A 21 -9.26 35.18 -13.08
N PRO A 22 -9.49 35.40 -11.75
CA PRO A 22 -9.66 34.30 -10.81
C PRO A 22 -10.81 33.37 -11.16
N ILE A 23 -11.98 33.91 -11.59
CA ILE A 23 -13.11 33.07 -12.01
C ILE A 23 -12.74 32.18 -13.19
N LEU A 24 -12.11 32.75 -14.23
CA LEU A 24 -11.65 31.98 -15.40
C LEU A 24 -10.61 30.91 -15.02
N PHE A 25 -9.71 31.23 -14.10
CA PHE A 25 -8.71 30.28 -13.60
C PHE A 25 -9.39 29.08 -12.91
N PHE A 26 -10.32 29.32 -11.97
CA PHE A 26 -11.01 28.24 -11.29
C PHE A 26 -11.96 27.46 -12.21
N ALA A 27 -12.60 28.13 -13.17
CA ALA A 27 -13.37 27.45 -14.20
C ALA A 27 -12.49 26.53 -15.07
N ALA A 28 -11.32 27.01 -15.50
CA ALA A 28 -10.35 26.20 -16.25
C ALA A 28 -9.85 25.01 -15.43
N PHE A 29 -9.57 25.21 -14.13
CA PHE A 29 -9.15 24.12 -13.24
C PHE A 29 -10.27 23.10 -13.01
N LEU A 30 -11.53 23.56 -12.89
CA LEU A 30 -12.68 22.67 -12.83
C LEU A 30 -12.82 21.82 -14.10
N ILE A 31 -12.74 22.47 -15.29
CA ILE A 31 -12.82 21.79 -16.58
C ILE A 31 -11.70 20.75 -16.70
N TYR A 32 -10.47 21.13 -16.35
CA TYR A 32 -9.34 20.18 -16.31
C TYR A 32 -9.68 18.94 -15.46
N GLY A 33 -10.16 19.12 -14.24
CA GLY A 33 -10.50 18.00 -13.38
C GLY A 33 -11.64 17.13 -13.92
N LEU A 34 -12.67 17.76 -14.50
CA LEU A 34 -13.77 17.03 -15.16
C LEU A 34 -13.31 16.22 -16.39
N CYS A 35 -12.19 16.60 -17.02
CA CYS A 35 -11.63 15.85 -18.13
C CYS A 35 -10.78 14.66 -17.67
N VAL A 36 -10.10 14.75 -16.52
CA VAL A 36 -9.05 13.79 -16.16
C VAL A 36 -9.39 12.86 -14.97
N TYR A 37 -10.42 13.13 -14.17
CA TYR A 37 -10.76 12.32 -12.99
C TYR A 37 -11.00 10.83 -13.29
N LYS A 38 -11.29 10.50 -14.56
CA LYS A 38 -11.51 9.13 -15.03
C LYS A 38 -10.23 8.39 -15.40
N HIS A 39 -9.08 9.05 -15.38
CA HIS A 39 -7.84 8.46 -15.88
C HIS A 39 -7.10 7.60 -14.85
N TYR A 40 -7.45 7.74 -13.56
CA TYR A 40 -6.77 7.05 -12.46
C TYR A 40 -7.43 5.71 -12.13
N GLY A 41 -6.63 4.75 -11.69
CA GLY A 41 -7.09 3.48 -11.13
C GLY A 41 -7.67 3.63 -9.73
N ILE A 42 -8.05 2.52 -9.11
CA ILE A 42 -8.55 2.48 -7.73
C ILE A 42 -7.35 2.30 -6.81
N SER A 43 -7.26 3.13 -5.77
CA SER A 43 -6.26 2.98 -4.73
C SER A 43 -6.69 1.99 -3.64
N TRP A 44 -5.73 1.38 -2.96
CA TRP A 44 -5.96 0.40 -1.88
C TRP A 44 -6.95 0.85 -0.80
N ASP A 45 -6.92 2.14 -0.44
CA ASP A 45 -7.78 2.65 0.62
C ASP A 45 -9.24 2.81 0.18
N GLU A 46 -9.55 2.93 -1.12
CA GLU A 46 -10.90 3.29 -1.58
C GLU A 46 -11.97 2.24 -1.28
N PRO A 47 -11.74 0.93 -1.49
CA PRO A 47 -12.72 -0.09 -1.10
C PRO A 47 -12.96 -0.13 0.40
N ILE A 48 -11.87 -0.07 1.21
CA ILE A 48 -11.95 -0.08 2.67
C ILE A 48 -12.74 1.13 3.19
N GLU A 49 -12.50 2.30 2.61
CA GLU A 49 -13.22 3.53 2.97
C GLU A 49 -14.70 3.49 2.53
N ARG A 50 -15.00 2.82 1.41
CA ARG A 50 -16.39 2.59 0.99
C ARG A 50 -17.10 1.66 1.96
N ASP A 51 -16.50 0.52 2.30
CA ASP A 51 -17.09 -0.45 3.22
C ASP A 51 -17.30 0.16 4.61
N SER A 52 -16.31 0.90 5.12
CA SER A 52 -16.43 1.65 6.36
C SER A 52 -17.60 2.63 6.33
N SER A 53 -17.82 3.28 5.18
CA SER A 53 -18.91 4.23 4.99
C SER A 53 -20.27 3.54 4.93
N LEU A 54 -20.36 2.40 4.26
CA LEU A 54 -21.57 1.58 4.14
C LEU A 54 -21.99 1.03 5.52
N ILE A 55 -21.05 0.43 6.26
CA ILE A 55 -21.29 -0.12 7.60
C ILE A 55 -21.74 1.00 8.56
N THR A 56 -21.11 2.19 8.47
CA THR A 56 -21.52 3.34 9.27
C THR A 56 -22.91 3.85 8.87
N TYR A 57 -23.24 3.84 7.57
CA TYR A 57 -24.55 4.27 7.07
C TYR A 57 -25.66 3.33 7.55
N GLU A 58 -25.46 2.02 7.47
CA GLU A 58 -26.40 1.02 7.99
C GLU A 58 -26.64 1.21 9.50
N TYR A 59 -25.58 1.36 10.29
CA TYR A 59 -25.69 1.59 11.72
C TYR A 59 -26.47 2.87 12.08
N THR A 60 -26.29 3.93 11.31
CA THR A 60 -26.97 5.21 11.54
C THR A 60 -28.39 5.31 10.97
N HIS A 61 -28.76 4.39 10.08
CA HIS A 61 -30.06 4.36 9.40
C HIS A 61 -30.73 2.97 9.48
N PRO A 62 -31.09 2.49 10.69
CA PRO A 62 -31.55 1.12 10.90
C PRO A 62 -32.85 0.76 10.14
N VAL A 63 -33.64 1.76 9.74
CA VAL A 63 -34.88 1.57 8.95
C VAL A 63 -34.59 1.06 7.52
N ILE A 64 -33.37 1.24 7.04
CA ILE A 64 -32.93 0.88 5.68
C ILE A 64 -32.23 -0.47 5.67
N LYS A 65 -31.96 -1.07 6.83
CA LYS A 65 -31.14 -2.28 6.97
C LYS A 65 -31.61 -3.42 6.07
N ASP A 66 -32.90 -3.74 6.09
CA ASP A 66 -33.45 -4.86 5.33
C ASP A 66 -33.33 -4.62 3.81
N TRP A 67 -33.58 -3.40 3.36
CA TRP A 67 -33.51 -3.05 1.94
C TRP A 67 -32.07 -3.01 1.41
N VAL A 68 -31.15 -2.47 2.19
CA VAL A 68 -29.73 -2.44 1.88
C VAL A 68 -29.15 -3.86 1.84
N THR A 69 -29.56 -4.73 2.78
CA THR A 69 -29.13 -6.11 2.87
C THR A 69 -29.59 -6.96 1.67
N GLU A 70 -30.76 -6.64 1.06
CA GLU A 70 -31.26 -7.35 -0.11
C GLU A 70 -30.58 -6.92 -1.42
N THR A 71 -30.11 -5.69 -1.52
CA THR A 71 -29.65 -5.08 -2.78
C THR A 71 -28.11 -5.04 -2.92
N VAL A 72 -27.40 -4.84 -1.83
CA VAL A 72 -25.94 -4.98 -1.76
C VAL A 72 -25.66 -6.23 -0.95
N ASN A 73 -24.65 -7.00 -1.29
CA ASN A 73 -24.28 -8.23 -0.57
C ASN A 73 -23.76 -7.92 0.85
N PHE A 74 -24.57 -7.16 1.62
CA PHE A 74 -24.26 -6.76 3.00
C PHE A 74 -24.16 -7.92 3.98
N LYS A 75 -24.61 -9.11 3.55
CA LYS A 75 -24.41 -10.34 4.35
C LYS A 75 -22.94 -10.67 4.58
N GLU A 76 -22.07 -10.10 3.79
CA GLU A 76 -20.61 -10.28 3.91
C GLU A 76 -19.95 -9.17 4.76
N LEU A 77 -20.65 -8.05 5.05
CA LEU A 77 -20.11 -6.97 5.87
C LEU A 77 -20.39 -7.22 7.36
N PRO A 78 -19.40 -7.02 8.24
CA PRO A 78 -19.57 -7.18 9.68
C PRO A 78 -20.47 -6.07 10.28
N ASP A 79 -21.09 -6.37 11.40
CA ASP A 79 -21.79 -5.35 12.20
C ASP A 79 -20.82 -4.25 12.64
N PHE A 80 -21.31 -3.00 12.75
CA PHE A 80 -20.47 -1.84 13.13
C PHE A 80 -19.68 -2.04 14.41
N GLU A 81 -20.26 -2.75 15.42
CA GLU A 81 -19.60 -2.99 16.70
C GLU A 81 -18.41 -3.96 16.60
N ASP A 82 -18.45 -4.88 15.64
CA ASP A 82 -17.41 -5.90 15.40
C ASP A 82 -16.40 -5.46 14.32
N TYR A 83 -16.72 -4.36 13.62
CA TYR A 83 -15.89 -3.90 12.52
C TYR A 83 -14.56 -3.31 13.00
N HIS A 84 -13.44 -3.84 12.50
CA HIS A 84 -12.09 -3.44 12.89
C HIS A 84 -11.83 -1.94 12.63
N TYR A 85 -12.27 -1.41 11.48
CA TYR A 85 -12.05 -0.02 11.08
C TYR A 85 -13.14 0.96 11.58
N ARG A 86 -14.02 0.59 12.51
CA ARG A 86 -15.09 1.46 13.06
C ARG A 86 -14.61 2.77 13.70
N TYR A 87 -13.32 2.86 14.03
CA TYR A 87 -12.71 4.08 14.58
C TYR A 87 -12.37 5.12 13.50
N TYR A 88 -12.38 4.73 12.22
CA TYR A 88 -12.24 5.67 11.12
C TYR A 88 -13.54 6.44 10.91
N GLY A 89 -13.43 7.77 10.86
CA GLY A 89 -14.60 8.62 10.67
C GLY A 89 -14.98 8.72 9.20
N THR A 90 -16.22 8.42 8.90
CA THR A 90 -16.76 8.42 7.55
C THR A 90 -17.77 9.53 7.28
N ALA A 91 -17.94 10.51 8.20
CA ALA A 91 -18.97 11.55 8.10
C ALA A 91 -18.94 12.32 6.77
N ILE A 92 -17.73 12.62 6.26
CA ILE A 92 -17.55 13.34 4.99
C ILE A 92 -17.88 12.47 3.76
N GLN A 93 -17.92 11.16 3.91
CA GLN A 93 -18.21 10.21 2.84
C GLN A 93 -19.70 9.77 2.82
N GLN A 94 -20.46 10.06 3.87
CA GLN A 94 -21.90 9.71 3.95
C GLN A 94 -22.73 10.26 2.77
N PRO A 95 -22.45 11.45 2.20
CA PRO A 95 -23.16 11.89 0.99
C PRO A 95 -22.99 10.98 -0.21
N LEU A 96 -21.86 10.25 -0.32
CA LEU A 96 -21.60 9.29 -1.41
C LEU A 96 -22.45 8.03 -1.22
N VAL A 97 -22.50 7.48 -0.01
CA VAL A 97 -23.37 6.35 0.32
C VAL A 97 -24.85 6.72 0.16
N TRP A 98 -25.21 7.92 0.54
CA TRP A 98 -26.59 8.43 0.30
C TRP A 98 -26.93 8.48 -1.21
N ALA A 99 -25.97 8.87 -2.06
CA ALA A 99 -26.17 8.84 -3.50
C ALA A 99 -26.28 7.39 -4.04
N GLU A 100 -25.47 6.45 -3.53
CA GLU A 100 -25.59 5.02 -3.84
C GLU A 100 -26.98 4.48 -3.41
N SER A 101 -27.46 4.84 -2.21
CA SER A 101 -28.76 4.41 -1.69
C SER A 101 -29.93 4.97 -2.51
N HIS A 102 -29.83 6.20 -3.02
CA HIS A 102 -30.84 6.84 -3.86
C HIS A 102 -31.02 6.13 -5.20
N ASN A 103 -29.95 5.49 -5.69
CA ASN A 103 -29.98 4.61 -6.87
C ASN A 103 -30.32 3.15 -6.52
N GLY A 104 -30.82 2.88 -5.31
CA GLY A 104 -31.15 1.54 -4.86
C GLY A 104 -29.96 0.60 -4.77
N PHE A 105 -28.74 1.12 -4.58
CA PHE A 105 -27.47 0.39 -4.61
C PHE A 105 -27.26 -0.43 -5.89
N GLN A 106 -27.83 0.00 -7.00
CA GLN A 106 -27.72 -0.67 -8.32
C GLN A 106 -26.64 -0.03 -9.20
N MET A 107 -25.86 0.91 -8.67
CA MET A 107 -24.74 1.49 -9.42
C MET A 107 -23.65 0.45 -9.65
N SER A 108 -23.07 0.45 -10.86
CA SER A 108 -21.89 -0.37 -11.15
C SER A 108 -20.70 0.08 -10.30
N TYR A 109 -19.76 -0.83 -10.01
CA TYR A 109 -18.50 -0.43 -9.34
C TYR A 109 -17.76 0.66 -10.12
N HIS A 110 -17.79 0.62 -11.45
CA HIS A 110 -17.26 1.66 -12.31
C HIS A 110 -17.82 3.04 -11.96
N ASP A 111 -19.15 3.19 -11.92
CA ASP A 111 -19.81 4.46 -11.63
C ASP A 111 -19.59 4.92 -10.19
N ILE A 112 -19.54 3.97 -9.24
CA ILE A 112 -19.27 4.25 -7.83
C ILE A 112 -17.89 4.90 -7.67
N TYR A 113 -16.85 4.31 -8.25
CA TYR A 113 -15.50 4.86 -8.13
C TYR A 113 -15.29 6.12 -8.96
N GLU A 114 -15.96 6.26 -10.11
CA GLU A 114 -15.98 7.54 -10.83
C GLU A 114 -16.62 8.67 -10.00
N MET A 115 -17.73 8.41 -9.35
CA MET A 115 -18.38 9.36 -8.44
C MET A 115 -17.45 9.75 -7.28
N ARG A 116 -16.75 8.77 -6.68
CA ARG A 116 -15.81 9.00 -5.57
C ARG A 116 -14.61 9.83 -6.02
N HIS A 117 -14.02 9.53 -7.16
CA HIS A 117 -12.94 10.33 -7.75
C HIS A 117 -13.37 11.77 -8.02
N LEU A 118 -14.54 11.98 -8.62
CA LEU A 118 -15.09 13.30 -8.86
C LEU A 118 -15.33 14.05 -7.54
N TYR A 119 -15.85 13.39 -6.52
CA TYR A 119 -16.08 13.97 -5.20
C TYR A 119 -14.79 14.47 -4.55
N VAL A 120 -13.73 13.67 -4.54
CA VAL A 120 -12.42 14.05 -4.00
C VAL A 120 -11.90 15.29 -4.70
N PHE A 121 -11.95 15.30 -6.04
CA PHE A 121 -11.52 16.45 -6.84
C PHE A 121 -12.34 17.71 -6.55
N LEU A 122 -13.67 17.62 -6.49
CA LEU A 122 -14.52 18.77 -6.21
C LEU A 122 -14.27 19.38 -4.83
N LEU A 123 -13.98 18.53 -3.83
CA LEU A 123 -13.63 19.00 -2.50
C LEU A 123 -12.26 19.71 -2.50
N PHE A 124 -11.26 19.18 -3.21
CA PHE A 124 -9.97 19.85 -3.37
C PHE A 124 -10.08 21.14 -4.20
N TRP A 125 -10.91 21.16 -5.23
CA TRP A 125 -11.20 22.37 -6.00
C TRP A 125 -11.82 23.46 -5.12
N LEU A 126 -12.79 23.12 -4.27
CA LEU A 126 -13.36 24.04 -3.28
C LEU A 126 -12.29 24.53 -2.29
N ALA A 127 -11.47 23.62 -1.77
CA ALA A 127 -10.37 23.96 -0.87
C ALA A 127 -9.37 24.92 -1.54
N SER A 128 -9.09 24.76 -2.84
CA SER A 128 -8.21 25.66 -3.60
C SER A 128 -8.78 27.08 -3.74
N ILE A 129 -10.11 27.22 -3.85
CA ILE A 129 -10.80 28.54 -3.79
C ILE A 129 -10.63 29.17 -2.40
N ILE A 130 -10.82 28.38 -1.36
CA ILE A 130 -10.61 28.84 0.04
C ILE A 130 -9.14 29.26 0.25
N PHE A 131 -8.19 28.53 -0.32
CA PHE A 131 -6.78 28.90 -0.28
C PHE A 131 -6.50 30.23 -1.00
N TYR A 132 -7.14 30.45 -2.15
CA TYR A 132 -7.10 31.74 -2.80
C TYR A 132 -7.59 32.87 -1.87
N LEU A 133 -8.71 32.68 -1.19
CA LEU A 133 -9.25 33.65 -0.24
C LEU A 133 -8.30 33.89 0.94
N LEU A 134 -7.69 32.84 1.46
CA LEU A 134 -6.66 32.90 2.51
C LEU A 134 -5.45 33.72 2.03
N CYS A 135 -4.89 33.41 0.88
CA CYS A 135 -3.77 34.13 0.30
C CYS A 135 -4.15 35.59 0.00
N LYS A 136 -5.36 35.85 -0.54
CA LYS A 136 -5.84 37.22 -0.80
C LYS A 136 -5.92 38.07 0.46
N TYR A 137 -6.35 37.48 1.57
CA TYR A 137 -6.36 38.13 2.88
C TYR A 137 -4.94 38.57 3.31
N PHE A 138 -3.93 37.69 3.24
CA PHE A 138 -2.58 38.00 3.72
C PHE A 138 -1.79 38.91 2.78
N PHE A 139 -1.98 38.79 1.49
CA PHE A 139 -1.19 39.50 0.47
C PHE A 139 -1.90 40.74 -0.10
N ASN A 140 -3.18 40.92 0.16
CA ASN A 140 -4.05 41.98 -0.36
C ASN A 140 -3.90 42.17 -1.89
N SER A 141 -3.76 41.05 -2.63
CA SER A 141 -3.53 41.02 -4.07
C SER A 141 -4.06 39.74 -4.70
N TRP A 142 -4.93 39.90 -5.69
CA TRP A 142 -5.46 38.75 -6.44
C TRP A 142 -4.35 37.98 -7.22
N ARG A 143 -3.31 38.69 -7.69
CA ARG A 143 -2.20 38.09 -8.43
C ARG A 143 -1.36 37.18 -7.52
N TRP A 144 -1.02 37.66 -6.32
CA TRP A 144 -0.32 36.85 -5.32
C TRP A 144 -1.20 35.67 -4.87
N ALA A 145 -2.50 35.90 -4.71
CA ALA A 145 -3.42 34.84 -4.31
C ALA A 145 -3.51 33.72 -5.35
N LEU A 146 -3.60 34.06 -6.65
CA LEU A 146 -3.56 33.07 -7.73
C LEU A 146 -2.21 32.35 -7.80
N LEU A 147 -1.08 33.04 -7.65
CA LEU A 147 0.23 32.39 -7.61
C LEU A 147 0.32 31.42 -6.42
N GLY A 148 -0.31 31.72 -5.29
CA GLY A 148 -0.44 30.81 -4.17
C GLY A 148 -1.17 29.53 -4.56
N VAL A 149 -2.31 29.66 -5.25
CA VAL A 149 -3.05 28.48 -5.76
C VAL A 149 -2.22 27.68 -6.76
N VAL A 150 -1.46 28.35 -7.64
CA VAL A 150 -0.53 27.65 -8.53
C VAL A 150 0.51 26.85 -7.72
N PHE A 151 1.04 27.40 -6.63
CA PHE A 151 1.97 26.66 -5.74
C PHE A 151 1.31 25.47 -5.04
N LEU A 152 -0.01 25.57 -4.76
CA LEU A 152 -0.76 24.45 -4.19
C LEU A 152 -0.93 23.32 -5.19
N ILE A 153 -1.36 23.61 -6.42
CA ILE A 153 -1.71 22.61 -7.43
C ILE A 153 -0.53 22.09 -8.25
N ILE A 154 0.62 22.80 -8.26
CA ILE A 154 1.78 22.41 -9.06
C ILE A 154 2.60 21.28 -8.43
N SER A 155 2.31 20.85 -7.22
CA SER A 155 2.89 19.64 -6.64
C SER A 155 2.30 18.42 -7.33
N PRO A 156 3.11 17.63 -8.07
CA PRO A 156 2.55 16.54 -8.87
C PRO A 156 1.82 15.51 -8.02
N ARG A 157 2.37 15.10 -6.87
CA ARG A 157 1.73 14.15 -5.96
C ARG A 157 0.40 14.65 -5.42
N ILE A 158 0.35 15.90 -4.95
CA ILE A 158 -0.90 16.50 -4.43
C ILE A 158 -1.96 16.62 -5.52
N LEU A 159 -1.55 16.96 -6.75
CA LEU A 159 -2.48 17.06 -7.87
C LEU A 159 -3.05 15.68 -8.25
N ALA A 160 -2.22 14.66 -8.39
CA ALA A 160 -2.67 13.32 -8.72
C ALA A 160 -3.59 12.74 -7.64
N ASP A 161 -3.14 12.76 -6.39
CA ASP A 161 -3.91 12.25 -5.25
C ASP A 161 -5.24 12.98 -5.08
N SER A 162 -5.39 14.22 -5.58
CA SER A 162 -6.67 14.95 -5.54
C SER A 162 -7.77 14.32 -6.38
N PHE A 163 -7.49 13.28 -7.13
CA PHE A 163 -8.49 12.58 -7.95
C PHE A 163 -8.97 11.26 -7.35
N TYR A 164 -8.17 10.56 -6.55
CA TYR A 164 -8.53 9.23 -6.03
C TYR A 164 -8.30 9.05 -4.52
N ASN A 165 -7.43 9.84 -3.89
CA ASN A 165 -7.12 9.67 -2.46
C ASN A 165 -8.23 10.24 -1.57
N ILE A 166 -9.25 9.42 -1.35
CA ILE A 166 -10.47 9.79 -0.61
C ILE A 166 -10.21 10.04 0.89
N LYS A 167 -9.03 9.73 1.40
CA LYS A 167 -8.67 9.87 2.81
C LYS A 167 -7.75 11.06 3.08
N ASP A 168 -6.56 11.05 2.49
CA ASP A 168 -5.52 12.04 2.79
C ASP A 168 -5.79 13.39 2.17
N LEU A 169 -6.29 13.41 0.92
CA LEU A 169 -6.63 14.66 0.22
C LEU A 169 -7.94 15.28 0.72
N VAL A 170 -8.88 14.46 1.16
CA VAL A 170 -10.05 14.94 1.91
C VAL A 170 -9.60 15.56 3.22
N GLY A 171 -8.69 14.92 3.96
CA GLY A 171 -8.08 15.46 5.17
C GLY A 171 -7.36 16.79 4.92
N LEU A 172 -6.54 16.89 3.86
CA LEU A 172 -5.88 18.15 3.45
C LEU A 172 -6.90 19.26 3.17
N SER A 173 -7.95 18.94 2.41
CA SER A 173 -8.96 19.89 2.00
C SER A 173 -9.72 20.46 3.20
N LEU A 174 -10.15 19.57 4.11
CA LEU A 174 -10.86 19.98 5.34
C LEU A 174 -9.94 20.75 6.29
N TYR A 175 -8.67 20.34 6.43
CA TYR A 175 -7.70 21.02 7.28
C TYR A 175 -7.42 22.45 6.81
N LEU A 176 -7.30 22.64 5.50
CA LEU A 176 -7.15 23.95 4.88
C LEU A 176 -8.39 24.84 5.08
N ILE A 177 -9.59 24.28 4.87
CA ILE A 177 -10.86 25.01 5.09
C ILE A 177 -10.99 25.38 6.56
N ALA A 178 -10.71 24.44 7.48
CA ALA A 178 -10.68 24.72 8.92
C ALA A 178 -9.69 25.84 9.26
N ALA A 179 -8.48 25.80 8.71
CA ALA A 179 -7.48 26.83 8.94
C ALA A 179 -7.94 28.22 8.46
N TYR A 180 -8.68 28.31 7.34
CA TYR A 180 -9.28 29.58 6.91
C TYR A 180 -10.26 30.13 7.95
N PHE A 181 -11.17 29.29 8.45
CA PHE A 181 -12.11 29.71 9.50
C PHE A 181 -11.42 29.98 10.84
N GLY A 182 -10.33 29.26 11.16
CA GLY A 182 -9.46 29.53 12.30
C GLY A 182 -8.84 30.94 12.23
N VAL A 183 -8.35 31.37 11.06
CA VAL A 183 -7.87 32.74 10.82
C VAL A 183 -8.99 33.76 11.08
N LYS A 184 -10.22 33.49 10.59
CA LYS A 184 -11.40 34.37 10.83
C LYS A 184 -11.77 34.40 12.31
N MET A 185 -11.72 33.26 12.98
CA MET A 185 -12.02 33.16 14.41
C MET A 185 -10.98 33.90 15.26
N ILE A 186 -9.69 33.76 14.98
CA ILE A 186 -8.60 34.48 15.67
C ILE A 186 -8.75 35.99 15.46
N GLU A 187 -9.10 36.42 14.26
CA GLU A 187 -9.23 37.86 13.94
C GLU A 187 -10.48 38.48 14.57
N HIS A 188 -11.61 37.84 14.36
CA HIS A 188 -12.92 38.26 14.81
C HIS A 188 -13.66 37.10 15.46
N PRO A 189 -13.52 36.86 16.77
CA PRO A 189 -14.18 35.76 17.51
C PRO A 189 -15.70 36.06 17.64
N MET A 190 -16.38 35.99 16.50
CA MET A 190 -17.84 36.06 16.40
C MET A 190 -18.40 34.65 16.46
N TRP A 191 -19.59 34.48 17.01
CA TRP A 191 -20.22 33.17 17.20
C TRP A 191 -20.35 32.35 15.89
N TRP A 192 -20.58 33.00 14.74
CA TRP A 192 -20.59 32.32 13.46
C TRP A 192 -19.23 31.75 13.08
N ASN A 193 -18.15 32.50 13.30
CA ASN A 193 -16.79 32.01 13.00
C ASN A 193 -16.42 30.88 13.92
N MET A 194 -16.86 30.89 15.19
CA MET A 194 -16.67 29.81 16.15
C MET A 194 -17.40 28.55 15.71
N ILE A 195 -18.71 28.65 15.37
CA ILE A 195 -19.49 27.49 14.93
C ILE A 195 -18.91 26.88 13.65
N LEU A 196 -18.57 27.70 12.65
CA LEU A 196 -18.02 27.21 11.39
C LEU A 196 -16.65 26.57 11.59
N PHE A 197 -15.78 27.18 12.39
CA PHE A 197 -14.47 26.62 12.69
C PHE A 197 -14.59 25.30 13.48
N ALA A 198 -15.43 25.27 14.51
CA ALA A 198 -15.67 24.09 15.32
C ALA A 198 -16.25 22.92 14.49
N PHE A 199 -17.24 23.21 13.65
CA PHE A 199 -17.88 22.18 12.80
C PHE A 199 -16.89 21.60 11.76
N ILE A 200 -16.18 22.47 11.02
CA ILE A 200 -15.23 22.03 10.00
C ILE A 200 -14.00 21.37 10.67
N GLY A 201 -13.56 21.88 11.82
CA GLY A 201 -12.50 21.26 12.62
C GLY A 201 -12.90 19.86 13.12
N ALA A 202 -14.16 19.69 13.54
CA ALA A 202 -14.70 18.38 13.91
C ALA A 202 -14.78 17.42 12.71
N LEU A 203 -15.25 17.88 11.54
CA LEU A 203 -15.23 17.08 10.30
C LEU A 203 -13.80 16.68 9.91
N CYS A 204 -12.85 17.59 10.02
CA CYS A 204 -11.44 17.30 9.76
C CYS A 204 -10.88 16.24 10.72
N THR A 205 -11.21 16.35 12.01
CA THR A 205 -10.80 15.40 13.05
C THR A 205 -11.47 14.03 12.86
N ASN A 206 -12.74 14.01 12.42
CA ASN A 206 -13.43 12.77 12.08
C ASN A 206 -12.80 12.10 10.86
N ALA A 207 -12.53 12.84 9.79
CA ALA A 207 -11.86 12.27 8.59
C ALA A 207 -10.45 11.74 8.92
N ARG A 208 -9.68 12.46 9.74
CA ARG A 208 -8.38 12.04 10.25
C ARG A 208 -8.13 12.63 11.64
N ILE A 209 -7.80 11.80 12.63
CA ILE A 209 -7.59 12.21 14.02
C ILE A 209 -6.57 13.37 14.15
N VAL A 210 -5.55 13.42 13.29
CA VAL A 210 -4.57 14.51 13.23
C VAL A 210 -5.21 15.86 12.88
N GLY A 211 -6.44 15.89 12.36
CA GLY A 211 -7.22 17.11 12.15
C GLY A 211 -7.44 17.91 13.43
N ALA A 212 -7.42 17.29 14.61
CA ALA A 212 -7.49 17.96 15.90
C ALA A 212 -6.36 18.99 16.10
N ILE A 213 -5.24 18.86 15.38
CA ILE A 213 -4.10 19.79 15.49
C ILE A 213 -4.48 21.20 15.02
N VAL A 214 -5.38 21.37 14.04
CA VAL A 214 -5.80 22.71 13.62
C VAL A 214 -6.58 23.41 14.74
N ILE A 215 -7.42 22.66 15.47
CA ILE A 215 -8.17 23.16 16.61
C ILE A 215 -7.19 23.54 17.73
N ALA A 216 -6.31 22.61 18.12
CA ALA A 216 -5.29 22.84 19.15
C ALA A 216 -4.40 24.05 18.84
N SER A 217 -3.95 24.19 17.59
CA SER A 217 -3.15 25.34 17.14
C SER A 217 -3.89 26.67 17.29
N CYS A 218 -5.18 26.69 17.00
CA CYS A 218 -6.02 27.88 17.19
C CYS A 218 -6.17 28.22 18.67
N LEU A 219 -6.48 27.24 19.52
CA LEU A 219 -6.60 27.44 20.98
C LEU A 219 -5.31 27.98 21.58
N ILE A 220 -4.14 27.43 21.20
CA ILE A 220 -2.83 27.91 21.62
C ILE A 220 -2.66 29.39 21.25
N VAL A 221 -2.97 29.78 20.01
CA VAL A 221 -2.82 31.18 19.58
C VAL A 221 -3.78 32.12 20.29
N LEU A 222 -5.02 31.71 20.53
CA LEU A 222 -5.99 32.50 21.31
C LEU A 222 -5.48 32.75 22.73
N ILE A 223 -4.99 31.73 23.40
CA ILE A 223 -4.44 31.83 24.76
C ILE A 223 -3.23 32.75 24.78
N LEU A 224 -2.25 32.55 23.88
CA LEU A 224 -1.06 33.39 23.75
C LEU A 224 -1.42 34.87 23.48
N ARG A 225 -2.39 35.11 22.58
CA ARG A 225 -2.89 36.46 22.29
C ARG A 225 -3.54 37.09 23.51
N GLY A 226 -4.34 36.31 24.25
CA GLY A 226 -4.98 36.77 25.48
C GLY A 226 -3.98 37.25 26.52
N PHE A 227 -2.88 36.54 26.72
CA PHE A 227 -1.81 36.96 27.62
C PHE A 227 -1.05 38.18 27.09
N ALA A 228 -0.74 38.23 25.81
CA ALA A 228 -0.03 39.34 25.18
C ALA A 228 -0.86 40.65 25.18
N ASP A 229 -2.16 40.58 24.98
CA ASP A 229 -3.10 41.71 25.00
C ASP A 229 -3.58 42.05 26.41
N LYS A 230 -3.15 41.33 27.46
CA LYS A 230 -3.63 41.46 28.86
C LYS A 230 -5.14 41.25 29.01
N THR A 231 -5.77 40.54 28.13
CA THR A 231 -7.20 40.22 28.10
C THR A 231 -7.43 38.71 28.23
N TRP A 232 -6.55 38.00 28.91
CA TRP A 232 -6.49 36.56 29.01
C TRP A 232 -7.81 35.90 29.40
N ARG A 233 -8.58 36.49 30.36
CA ARG A 233 -9.88 35.96 30.77
C ARG A 233 -10.86 35.84 29.59
N LYS A 234 -10.94 36.88 28.76
CA LYS A 234 -11.81 36.87 27.57
C LYS A 234 -11.39 35.77 26.55
N TYR A 235 -10.11 35.69 26.27
CA TYR A 235 -9.61 34.70 25.28
C TYR A 235 -9.64 33.26 25.82
N LEU A 236 -9.51 33.04 27.14
CA LEU A 236 -9.74 31.75 27.75
C LEU A 236 -11.20 31.29 27.58
N VAL A 237 -12.16 32.20 27.75
CA VAL A 237 -13.57 31.89 27.52
C VAL A 237 -13.80 31.50 26.05
N TYR A 238 -13.22 32.23 25.10
CA TYR A 238 -13.32 31.88 23.69
C TYR A 238 -12.67 30.52 23.40
N ALA A 239 -11.49 30.25 23.92
CA ALA A 239 -10.81 28.98 23.74
C ALA A 239 -11.60 27.82 24.38
N PHE A 240 -12.18 28.03 25.54
CA PHE A 240 -13.03 27.04 26.22
C PHE A 240 -14.29 26.74 25.41
N LEU A 241 -15.02 27.78 24.97
CA LEU A 241 -16.25 27.60 24.18
C LEU A 241 -15.94 26.90 22.85
N GLU A 242 -14.85 27.25 22.19
CA GLU A 242 -14.40 26.64 20.95
C GLU A 242 -14.07 25.16 21.13
N GLY A 243 -13.35 24.83 22.22
CA GLY A 243 -13.06 23.43 22.54
C GLY A 243 -14.33 22.60 22.80
N VAL A 244 -15.29 23.17 23.56
CA VAL A 244 -16.58 22.52 23.83
C VAL A 244 -17.40 22.34 22.55
N LEU A 245 -17.48 23.36 21.70
CA LEU A 245 -18.21 23.28 20.41
C LEU A 245 -17.58 22.25 19.49
N SER A 246 -16.25 22.26 19.33
CA SER A 246 -15.53 21.30 18.51
C SER A 246 -15.73 19.86 18.99
N LEU A 247 -15.63 19.63 20.29
CA LEU A 247 -15.89 18.32 20.90
C LEU A 247 -17.35 17.89 20.71
N GLY A 248 -18.31 18.81 20.90
CA GLY A 248 -19.74 18.56 20.71
C GLY A 248 -20.06 18.15 19.27
N PHE A 249 -19.53 18.86 18.27
CA PHE A 249 -19.69 18.49 16.87
C PHE A 249 -18.99 17.17 16.55
N TYR A 250 -17.80 16.93 17.10
CA TYR A 250 -17.10 15.65 16.88
C TYR A 250 -17.92 14.46 17.39
N VAL A 251 -18.46 14.55 18.61
CA VAL A 251 -19.34 13.51 19.17
C VAL A 251 -20.57 13.31 18.32
N MET A 252 -21.17 14.41 17.85
CA MET A 252 -22.39 14.36 17.03
C MET A 252 -22.21 13.58 15.71
N ILE A 253 -21.04 13.73 15.06
CA ILE A 253 -20.78 13.16 13.74
C ILE A 253 -19.99 11.84 13.78
N THR A 254 -19.62 11.36 14.98
CA THR A 254 -18.75 10.17 15.15
C THR A 254 -19.50 9.07 15.90
N PRO A 255 -20.11 8.08 15.20
CA PRO A 255 -21.02 7.10 15.82
C PRO A 255 -20.41 6.28 16.95
N ILE A 256 -19.15 5.91 16.88
CA ILE A 256 -18.45 5.18 17.96
C ILE A 256 -18.49 5.89 19.31
N THR A 257 -18.75 7.19 19.33
CA THR A 257 -18.87 8.00 20.55
C THR A 257 -20.30 8.09 21.10
N TRP A 258 -21.32 7.59 20.39
CA TRP A 258 -22.72 7.84 20.76
C TRP A 258 -23.15 7.03 22.01
N VAL A 259 -22.67 5.78 22.16
CA VAL A 259 -23.00 4.96 23.33
C VAL A 259 -22.26 5.46 24.59
N ASN A 260 -20.97 5.75 24.45
CA ASN A 260 -20.14 6.30 25.52
C ASN A 260 -19.10 7.25 24.95
N PRO A 261 -19.35 8.56 24.97
CA PRO A 261 -18.48 9.57 24.36
C PRO A 261 -17.04 9.53 24.89
N VAL A 262 -16.86 9.40 26.18
CA VAL A 262 -15.52 9.39 26.79
C VAL A 262 -14.73 8.14 26.39
N LYS A 263 -15.36 6.97 26.48
CA LYS A 263 -14.73 5.71 26.06
C LYS A 263 -14.43 5.71 24.57
N GLY A 264 -15.40 6.10 23.73
CA GLY A 264 -15.22 6.14 22.30
C GLY A 264 -14.05 7.03 21.85
N ILE A 265 -13.88 8.21 22.49
CA ILE A 265 -12.73 9.10 22.22
C ILE A 265 -11.42 8.48 22.67
N ILE A 266 -11.38 7.91 23.88
CA ILE A 266 -10.15 7.28 24.42
C ILE A 266 -9.73 6.08 23.55
N ASP A 267 -10.67 5.23 23.19
CA ASP A 267 -10.40 4.06 22.36
C ASP A 267 -9.94 4.48 20.95
N THR A 268 -10.56 5.51 20.35
CA THR A 268 -10.09 6.09 19.08
C THR A 268 -8.63 6.57 19.20
N ILE A 269 -8.30 7.34 20.25
CA ILE A 269 -6.93 7.82 20.46
C ILE A 269 -5.96 6.65 20.63
N LYS A 270 -6.31 5.63 21.41
CA LYS A 270 -5.48 4.44 21.60
C LYS A 270 -5.23 3.70 20.28
N THR A 271 -6.29 3.42 19.53
CA THR A 271 -6.20 2.72 18.23
C THR A 271 -5.25 3.43 17.27
N PHE A 272 -5.29 4.77 17.22
CA PHE A 272 -4.39 5.52 16.32
C PHE A 272 -3.01 5.84 16.91
N SER A 273 -2.81 5.68 18.21
CA SER A 273 -1.51 5.84 18.86
C SER A 273 -0.66 4.58 18.79
N ASP A 274 -1.32 3.41 18.77
CA ASP A 274 -0.70 2.09 18.69
C ASP A 274 -1.31 1.35 17.49
N TYR A 275 -1.06 1.91 16.31
CA TYR A 275 -1.67 1.41 15.08
C TYR A 275 -0.88 0.23 14.54
N GLY A 276 -1.39 -0.98 14.79
CA GLY A 276 -0.87 -2.23 14.25
C GLY A 276 -1.50 -2.68 12.91
N GLY A 277 -2.28 -1.82 12.24
CA GLY A 277 -3.05 -2.21 11.04
C GLY A 277 -2.27 -2.25 9.72
N TYR A 278 -0.97 -1.98 9.73
CA TYR A 278 -0.08 -2.19 8.60
C TYR A 278 1.22 -2.83 9.10
N GLU A 279 1.45 -4.06 8.70
CA GLU A 279 2.62 -4.86 9.12
C GLU A 279 3.64 -5.05 7.99
N GLY A 280 3.29 -4.63 6.77
CA GLY A 280 4.17 -4.74 5.60
C GLY A 280 5.49 -3.99 5.78
N PRO A 281 6.61 -4.53 5.27
CA PRO A 281 7.89 -3.86 5.31
C PRO A 281 7.89 -2.62 4.42
N ILE A 282 8.58 -1.56 4.85
CA ILE A 282 8.71 -0.28 4.16
C ILE A 282 10.10 -0.15 3.59
N LEU A 283 10.23 -0.01 2.28
CA LEU A 283 11.51 0.28 1.64
C LEU A 283 11.84 1.77 1.76
N PHE A 284 12.90 2.07 2.52
CA PHE A 284 13.37 3.44 2.71
C PHE A 284 14.90 3.51 2.72
N MET A 285 15.47 4.28 1.80
CA MET A 285 16.92 4.43 1.62
C MET A 285 17.67 3.09 1.41
N GLY A 286 17.06 2.17 0.65
CA GLY A 286 17.64 0.86 0.34
C GLY A 286 17.64 -0.13 1.52
N GLN A 287 16.88 0.17 2.57
CA GLN A 287 16.68 -0.72 3.70
C GLN A 287 15.20 -0.87 3.98
N TYR A 288 14.82 -2.06 4.42
CA TYR A 288 13.46 -2.33 4.84
C TYR A 288 13.30 -2.10 6.34
N TYR A 289 12.22 -1.40 6.69
CA TYR A 289 11.86 -1.08 8.07
C TYR A 289 10.46 -1.58 8.39
N ARG A 290 10.22 -1.93 9.64
CA ARG A 290 8.85 -2.02 10.13
C ARG A 290 8.24 -0.63 10.24
N PRO A 291 6.93 -0.48 10.09
CA PRO A 291 6.26 0.82 10.24
C PRO A 291 6.52 1.50 11.59
N SER A 292 6.74 0.72 12.66
CA SER A 292 7.10 1.20 14.01
C SER A 292 8.54 1.67 14.16
N ASP A 293 9.46 1.20 13.31
CA ASP A 293 10.92 1.35 13.49
C ASP A 293 11.53 2.34 12.50
N ILE A 294 10.69 3.06 11.77
CA ILE A 294 11.14 4.06 10.80
C ILE A 294 11.96 5.17 11.47
N PRO A 295 13.04 5.64 10.83
CA PRO A 295 13.90 6.67 11.40
C PRO A 295 13.19 8.03 11.48
N PHE A 296 13.52 8.84 12.49
CA PHE A 296 12.93 10.16 12.73
C PHE A 296 13.00 11.12 11.53
N TYR A 297 13.94 10.90 10.61
CA TYR A 297 14.09 11.70 9.39
C TYR A 297 13.28 11.19 8.20
N TYR A 298 12.48 10.14 8.36
CA TYR A 298 11.63 9.57 7.31
C TYR A 298 10.72 10.64 6.68
N LEU A 299 9.87 11.27 7.48
CA LEU A 299 8.96 12.31 6.99
C LEU A 299 9.69 13.52 6.37
N PRO A 300 10.71 14.15 7.02
CA PRO A 300 11.45 15.23 6.40
C PRO A 300 12.10 14.87 5.06
N LEU A 301 12.69 13.68 4.96
CA LEU A 301 13.36 13.25 3.74
C LEU A 301 12.37 13.01 2.59
N TRP A 302 11.25 12.34 2.85
CA TRP A 302 10.19 12.18 1.84
C TRP A 302 9.67 13.52 1.31
N ILE A 303 9.44 14.50 2.18
CA ILE A 303 9.05 15.87 1.77
C ILE A 303 10.11 16.49 0.86
N ILE A 304 11.40 16.38 1.25
CA ILE A 304 12.52 16.94 0.46
C ILE A 304 12.60 16.25 -0.91
N MET A 305 12.45 14.95 -0.99
CA MET A 305 12.62 14.20 -2.23
C MET A 305 11.46 14.35 -3.20
N THR A 306 10.25 14.58 -2.70
CA THR A 306 9.03 14.56 -3.53
C THR A 306 8.37 15.93 -3.72
N THR A 307 8.95 16.98 -3.19
CA THR A 307 8.51 18.36 -3.43
C THR A 307 9.38 19.02 -4.51
N PRO A 308 8.82 19.81 -5.43
CA PRO A 308 9.61 20.55 -6.43
C PRO A 308 10.64 21.46 -5.79
N LEU A 309 11.90 21.41 -6.25
CA LEU A 309 13.05 22.09 -5.62
C LEU A 309 12.84 23.60 -5.45
N PHE A 310 12.23 24.25 -6.43
CA PHE A 310 11.98 25.70 -6.35
C PHE A 310 11.02 26.05 -5.19
N LEU A 311 10.02 25.20 -4.93
CA LEU A 311 9.10 25.40 -3.80
C LEU A 311 9.82 25.23 -2.46
N GLN A 312 10.73 24.27 -2.35
CA GLN A 312 11.55 24.07 -1.14
C GLN A 312 12.43 25.28 -0.85
N LEU A 313 13.11 25.83 -1.86
CA LEU A 313 13.95 27.03 -1.74
C LEU A 313 13.11 28.26 -1.32
N LEU A 314 11.95 28.43 -1.91
CA LEU A 314 11.01 29.49 -1.55
C LEU A 314 10.44 29.31 -0.16
N LEU A 315 10.09 28.07 0.22
CA LEU A 315 9.64 27.73 1.58
C LEU A 315 10.70 28.06 2.62
N GLY A 316 11.94 27.60 2.44
CA GLY A 316 13.05 27.90 3.33
C GLY A 316 13.26 29.40 3.48
N THR A 317 13.24 30.14 2.36
CA THR A 317 13.32 31.61 2.38
C THR A 317 12.17 32.23 3.18
N GLY A 318 10.94 31.79 2.95
CA GLY A 318 9.76 32.31 3.65
C GLY A 318 9.78 32.06 5.15
N LEU A 319 10.19 30.85 5.55
CA LEU A 319 10.33 30.47 6.97
C LEU A 319 11.41 31.32 7.66
N VAL A 320 12.59 31.46 7.06
CA VAL A 320 13.68 32.30 7.61
C VAL A 320 13.20 33.73 7.84
N PHE A 321 12.53 34.34 6.85
CA PHE A 321 11.99 35.69 7.00
C PHE A 321 10.88 35.77 8.05
N GLN A 322 9.99 34.78 8.09
CA GLN A 322 8.90 34.76 9.09
C GLN A 322 9.47 34.67 10.52
N VAL A 323 10.38 33.73 10.77
CA VAL A 323 11.02 33.55 12.08
C VAL A 323 11.80 34.82 12.47
N LYS A 324 12.59 35.35 11.55
CA LYS A 324 13.33 36.62 11.78
C LYS A 324 12.42 37.79 12.16
N ASN A 325 11.32 37.95 11.43
CA ASN A 325 10.34 39.02 11.70
C ASN A 325 9.68 38.86 13.07
N MET A 326 9.29 37.62 13.44
CA MET A 326 8.74 37.32 14.76
C MET A 326 9.76 37.58 15.86
N TYR A 327 10.98 37.10 15.70
CA TYR A 327 12.07 37.31 16.63
C TYR A 327 12.35 38.79 16.89
N ILE A 328 12.44 39.60 15.81
CA ILE A 328 12.66 41.07 15.92
C ILE A 328 11.51 41.72 16.69
N ARG A 329 10.24 41.32 16.43
CA ARG A 329 9.08 41.86 17.17
C ARG A 329 9.16 41.54 18.66
N VAL A 330 9.52 40.27 19.00
CA VAL A 330 9.69 39.86 20.41
C VAL A 330 10.80 40.70 21.11
N ILE A 331 11.98 40.76 20.53
CA ILE A 331 13.11 41.49 21.14
C ILE A 331 12.84 43.00 21.28
N ARG A 332 12.25 43.58 20.24
CA ARG A 332 11.90 45.02 20.26
C ARG A 332 10.60 45.32 21.01
N LYS A 333 9.99 44.29 21.62
CA LYS A 333 8.68 44.41 22.32
C LYS A 333 7.59 45.07 21.46
N ILE A 334 7.64 44.85 20.14
CA ILE A 334 6.61 45.36 19.22
C ILE A 334 5.37 44.47 19.34
N LYS A 335 4.23 45.08 19.59
CA LYS A 335 2.95 44.37 19.73
C LYS A 335 2.66 43.55 18.45
N PHE A 336 2.19 42.35 18.62
CA PHE A 336 1.72 41.52 17.49
C PHE A 336 0.36 42.03 17.02
N GLU A 337 0.27 42.29 15.74
CA GLU A 337 -0.98 42.59 15.05
C GLU A 337 -1.76 41.30 14.73
N GLY A 338 -3.05 41.42 14.40
CA GLY A 338 -3.88 40.27 14.03
C GLY A 338 -3.26 39.39 12.95
N VAL A 339 -2.73 40.01 11.89
CA VAL A 339 -2.02 39.29 10.81
C VAL A 339 -0.79 38.50 11.29
N THR A 340 -0.09 38.98 12.33
CA THR A 340 1.07 38.25 12.91
C THR A 340 0.60 37.04 13.69
N TRP A 341 -0.49 37.13 14.46
CA TRP A 341 -1.09 36.02 15.16
C TRP A 341 -1.61 34.94 14.19
N ASN A 342 -2.26 35.37 13.11
CA ASN A 342 -2.75 34.46 12.06
C ASN A 342 -1.59 33.73 11.34
N LYS A 343 -0.45 34.38 11.08
CA LYS A 343 0.74 33.72 10.52
C LYS A 343 1.37 32.75 11.52
N LEU A 344 1.35 33.06 12.83
CA LEU A 344 1.78 32.11 13.85
C LEU A 344 0.88 30.86 13.87
N PHE A 345 -0.43 31.04 13.76
CA PHE A 345 -1.40 29.94 13.67
C PHE A 345 -1.10 29.02 12.49
N LEU A 346 -0.95 29.57 11.26
CA LEU A 346 -0.61 28.75 10.09
C LEU A 346 0.76 28.06 10.23
N LEU A 347 1.71 28.71 10.89
CA LEU A 347 3.01 28.13 11.18
C LEU A 347 2.90 26.93 12.14
N LEU A 348 2.08 27.05 13.20
CA LEU A 348 1.83 25.96 14.14
C LEU A 348 1.11 24.79 13.47
N CYS A 349 0.11 25.07 12.62
CA CYS A 349 -0.58 24.04 11.82
C CYS A 349 0.40 23.21 10.95
N MET A 350 1.49 23.80 10.50
CA MET A 350 2.52 23.11 9.70
C MET A 350 3.58 22.43 10.58
N ILE A 351 4.06 23.08 11.65
CA ILE A 351 5.27 22.62 12.37
C ILE A 351 4.92 21.61 13.47
N ILE A 352 3.80 21.75 14.17
CA ILE A 352 3.41 20.83 15.24
C ILE A 352 3.38 19.38 14.76
N PRO A 353 2.74 19.05 13.61
CA PRO A 353 2.74 17.67 13.09
C PRO A 353 4.14 17.13 12.81
N VAL A 354 5.03 17.96 12.24
CA VAL A 354 6.41 17.54 11.92
C VAL A 354 7.20 17.29 13.20
N ILE A 355 7.09 18.18 14.19
CA ILE A 355 7.75 18.01 15.50
C ILE A 355 7.23 16.73 16.18
N TYR A 356 5.93 16.46 16.12
CA TYR A 356 5.34 15.26 16.69
C TYR A 356 5.97 13.99 16.10
N VAL A 357 6.11 13.90 14.77
CA VAL A 357 6.75 12.75 14.12
C VAL A 357 8.21 12.60 14.54
N VAL A 358 8.97 13.70 14.54
CA VAL A 358 10.40 13.66 14.88
C VAL A 358 10.66 13.26 16.33
N LEU A 359 9.75 13.63 17.26
CA LEU A 359 9.91 13.34 18.69
C LEU A 359 9.34 11.99 19.13
N PHE A 360 8.27 11.53 18.49
CA PHE A 360 7.50 10.37 18.95
C PHE A 360 7.55 9.18 17.99
N SER A 361 8.11 9.34 16.78
CA SER A 361 8.24 8.30 15.75
C SER A 361 6.98 7.43 15.61
N PRO A 362 5.80 8.02 15.33
CA PRO A 362 4.58 7.24 15.19
C PRO A 362 4.69 6.31 13.97
N THR A 363 3.89 5.26 13.93
CA THR A 363 3.77 4.35 12.77
C THR A 363 3.46 5.14 11.50
N LEU A 364 4.37 5.10 10.52
CA LEU A 364 4.19 5.72 9.20
C LEU A 364 4.59 4.73 8.10
N TYR A 365 3.92 4.81 6.96
CA TYR A 365 4.16 3.98 5.78
C TYR A 365 3.69 4.71 4.51
N ASN A 366 4.07 4.21 3.34
CA ASN A 366 3.66 4.74 2.03
C ASN A 366 4.00 6.23 1.88
N GLY A 367 5.25 6.58 2.11
CA GLY A 367 5.73 7.95 1.95
C GLY A 367 5.24 8.90 3.04
N TRP A 368 4.89 10.12 2.65
CA TRP A 368 4.43 11.14 3.59
C TRP A 368 2.94 11.51 3.41
N ARG A 369 2.17 10.62 2.80
CA ARG A 369 0.74 10.85 2.50
C ARG A 369 -0.08 11.25 3.72
N HIS A 370 0.20 10.67 4.86
CA HIS A 370 -0.47 10.96 6.12
C HIS A 370 -0.33 12.42 6.57
N PHE A 371 0.64 13.17 6.01
CA PHE A 371 0.95 14.56 6.33
C PHE A 371 0.69 15.54 5.19
N TYR A 372 -0.01 15.15 4.14
CA TYR A 372 -0.37 16.04 3.04
C TYR A 372 -1.11 17.28 3.48
N PHE A 373 -1.82 17.22 4.59
CA PHE A 373 -2.55 18.37 5.17
C PHE A 373 -1.65 19.56 5.57
N ILE A 374 -0.33 19.37 5.74
CA ILE A 374 0.60 20.49 6.00
C ILE A 374 0.99 21.22 4.71
N TYR A 375 0.82 20.59 3.54
CA TYR A 375 1.30 21.12 2.26
C TYR A 375 0.71 22.49 1.88
N PRO A 376 -0.57 22.83 2.10
CA PRO A 376 -1.09 24.17 1.83
C PRO A 376 -0.32 25.26 2.58
N PHE A 377 0.15 24.99 3.79
CA PHE A 377 0.94 25.95 4.57
C PHE A 377 2.37 26.03 4.07
N MET A 378 2.94 24.93 3.58
CA MET A 378 4.22 24.95 2.86
C MET A 378 4.13 25.84 1.63
N ALA A 379 3.07 25.72 0.83
CA ALA A 379 2.80 26.56 -0.33
C ALA A 379 2.59 28.02 0.06
N PHE A 380 1.88 28.30 1.18
CA PHE A 380 1.70 29.65 1.72
C PHE A 380 3.03 30.31 2.13
N PHE A 381 3.90 29.59 2.87
CA PHE A 381 5.20 30.13 3.27
C PHE A 381 6.17 30.22 2.10
N ALA A 382 6.08 29.33 1.10
CA ALA A 382 6.82 29.46 -0.16
C ALA A 382 6.39 30.73 -0.92
N LEU A 383 5.09 31.05 -0.95
CA LEU A 383 4.57 32.29 -1.53
C LEU A 383 5.09 33.53 -0.79
N LEU A 384 5.15 33.45 0.55
CA LEU A 384 5.75 34.50 1.36
C LEU A 384 7.23 34.69 1.01
N GLY A 385 8.01 33.61 0.88
CA GLY A 385 9.40 33.63 0.45
C GLY A 385 9.58 34.22 -0.95
N CYS A 386 8.72 33.83 -1.88
CA CYS A 386 8.70 34.41 -3.22
C CYS A 386 8.49 35.92 -3.20
N ARG A 387 7.50 36.43 -2.42
CA ARG A 387 7.26 37.85 -2.27
C ARG A 387 8.44 38.60 -1.67
N GLU A 388 9.06 38.09 -0.63
CA GLU A 388 10.21 38.70 0.03
C GLU A 388 11.44 38.70 -0.91
N LEU A 389 11.69 37.63 -1.64
CA LEU A 389 12.80 37.53 -2.59
C LEU A 389 12.62 38.54 -3.73
N LEU A 390 11.44 38.61 -4.32
CA LEU A 390 11.12 39.59 -5.36
C LEU A 390 11.04 41.03 -4.82
N GLY A 391 10.81 41.25 -3.53
CA GLY A 391 10.70 42.57 -2.88
C GLY A 391 12.00 43.18 -2.44
N LYS A 392 12.92 42.39 -1.88
CA LYS A 392 14.15 42.87 -1.24
C LYS A 392 15.35 43.08 -2.15
N PHE A 393 15.45 42.29 -3.21
CA PHE A 393 16.55 42.44 -4.19
C PHE A 393 16.25 43.49 -5.26
N LEU A 394 15.27 44.36 -5.01
CA LEU A 394 14.65 45.23 -5.98
C LEU A 394 15.39 46.52 -6.33
N ASN A 395 16.52 46.79 -5.72
CA ASN A 395 17.33 47.92 -6.18
C ASN A 395 17.99 47.67 -7.55
N LEU A 396 17.99 46.39 -8.00
CA LEU A 396 18.47 46.00 -9.31
C LEU A 396 17.27 45.47 -10.14
N LYS A 397 16.74 46.30 -11.05
CA LYS A 397 15.55 45.94 -11.89
C LYS A 397 15.73 44.62 -12.63
N TRP A 398 16.93 44.31 -13.11
CA TRP A 398 17.22 43.09 -13.87
C TRP A 398 17.13 41.83 -13.00
N TRP A 399 17.52 41.89 -11.70
CA TRP A 399 17.43 40.77 -10.76
C TRP A 399 16.00 40.31 -10.52
N LYS A 400 15.05 41.26 -10.48
CA LYS A 400 13.60 40.96 -10.36
C LYS A 400 13.11 40.16 -11.55
N TRP A 401 13.52 40.52 -12.76
CA TRP A 401 13.11 39.80 -13.96
C TRP A 401 13.74 38.43 -14.06
N ILE A 402 15.01 38.28 -13.67
CA ILE A 402 15.68 36.96 -13.60
C ILE A 402 14.96 36.08 -12.59
N SER A 403 14.70 36.53 -11.35
CA SER A 403 14.03 35.75 -10.33
C SER A 403 12.61 35.36 -10.74
N ALA A 404 11.84 36.30 -11.30
CA ALA A 404 10.50 36.00 -11.79
C ALA A 404 10.53 35.02 -12.98
N GLY A 405 11.47 35.19 -13.92
CA GLY A 405 11.69 34.28 -15.02
C GLY A 405 12.10 32.87 -14.58
N SER A 406 13.00 32.76 -13.57
CA SER A 406 13.42 31.48 -13.03
C SER A 406 12.28 30.74 -12.33
N ILE A 407 11.45 31.44 -11.54
CA ILE A 407 10.27 30.85 -10.89
C ILE A 407 9.25 30.43 -11.95
N GLY A 408 8.96 31.29 -12.93
CA GLY A 408 8.06 30.97 -14.05
C GLY A 408 8.55 29.77 -14.85
N GLY A 409 9.85 29.72 -15.17
CA GLY A 409 10.46 28.59 -15.86
C GLY A 409 10.36 27.29 -15.06
N ALA A 410 10.61 27.34 -13.74
CA ALA A 410 10.46 26.16 -12.87
C ALA A 410 9.01 25.65 -12.81
N ILE A 411 8.03 26.55 -12.77
CA ILE A 411 6.60 26.20 -12.82
C ILE A 411 6.31 25.50 -14.16
N LEU A 412 6.76 26.07 -15.30
CA LEU A 412 6.53 25.50 -16.64
C LEU A 412 7.20 24.12 -16.79
N ILE A 413 8.42 23.94 -16.27
CA ILE A 413 9.11 22.64 -16.29
C ILE A 413 8.33 21.61 -15.48
N THR A 414 7.86 21.97 -14.29
CA THR A 414 7.07 21.05 -13.46
C THR A 414 5.73 20.73 -14.11
N MET A 415 5.07 21.72 -14.72
CA MET A 415 3.81 21.52 -15.43
C MET A 415 4.00 20.62 -16.66
N PHE A 416 5.11 20.80 -17.40
CA PHE A 416 5.45 19.91 -18.52
C PHE A 416 5.68 18.47 -18.03
N TRP A 417 6.37 18.30 -16.89
CA TRP A 417 6.57 16.99 -16.28
C TRP A 417 5.23 16.32 -15.90
N ILE A 418 4.29 17.08 -15.29
CA ILE A 418 2.94 16.62 -14.98
C ILE A 418 2.23 16.11 -16.23
N ILE A 419 2.21 16.91 -17.30
CA ILE A 419 1.53 16.55 -18.55
C ILE A 419 2.16 15.32 -19.19
N LYS A 420 3.49 15.22 -19.17
CA LYS A 420 4.23 14.09 -19.77
C LYS A 420 3.93 12.77 -19.06
N ASN A 421 3.85 12.80 -17.73
CA ASN A 421 3.77 11.58 -16.90
C ASN A 421 2.35 11.30 -16.38
N HIS A 422 1.34 12.02 -16.88
CA HIS A 422 -0.06 11.73 -16.57
C HIS A 422 -0.45 10.31 -17.02
N PRO A 423 -1.15 9.49 -16.21
CA PRO A 423 -1.76 9.77 -14.90
C PRO A 423 -0.90 9.32 -13.69
N PHE A 424 0.41 9.28 -13.80
CA PHE A 424 1.32 8.76 -12.77
C PHE A 424 2.08 9.86 -12.02
N GLU A 425 1.51 11.07 -11.88
CA GLU A 425 2.16 12.22 -11.24
C GLU A 425 2.44 11.97 -9.75
N TYR A 426 1.73 11.05 -9.12
CA TYR A 426 1.96 10.65 -7.72
C TYR A 426 3.34 9.98 -7.50
N ILE A 427 4.00 9.53 -8.57
CA ILE A 427 5.35 8.95 -8.51
C ILE A 427 6.45 10.03 -8.56
N TYR A 428 6.08 11.30 -8.56
CA TYR A 428 7.05 12.37 -8.69
C TYR A 428 8.15 12.32 -7.63
N PHE A 429 9.38 12.26 -8.07
CA PHE A 429 10.60 12.58 -7.33
C PHE A 429 11.29 13.76 -8.01
N ASN A 430 11.84 14.68 -7.23
CA ASN A 430 12.52 15.83 -7.83
C ASN A 430 13.81 15.40 -8.57
N PRO A 431 14.36 16.23 -9.46
CA PRO A 431 15.48 15.84 -10.32
C PRO A 431 16.76 15.38 -9.60
N ILE A 432 16.91 15.71 -8.32
CA ILE A 432 18.04 15.22 -7.52
C ILE A 432 17.74 13.82 -6.98
N ALA A 433 16.52 13.62 -6.51
CA ALA A 433 16.11 12.38 -5.85
C ALA A 433 15.87 11.21 -6.80
N ARG A 434 15.34 11.45 -8.01
CA ARG A 434 14.87 10.39 -8.93
C ARG A 434 15.94 9.35 -9.29
N ASN A 435 17.22 9.73 -9.29
CA ASN A 435 18.32 8.81 -9.60
C ASN A 435 18.63 7.81 -8.46
N PHE A 436 17.97 7.96 -7.31
CA PHE A 436 18.16 7.15 -6.12
C PHE A 436 16.90 6.40 -5.71
N VAL A 437 15.87 6.36 -6.57
CA VAL A 437 14.56 5.80 -6.21
C VAL A 437 14.57 4.29 -6.33
N GLU A 438 15.09 3.77 -7.46
CA GLU A 438 15.12 2.33 -7.71
C GLU A 438 15.92 1.62 -6.63
N GLY A 439 15.37 0.55 -6.07
CA GLY A 439 15.98 -0.20 -4.96
C GLY A 439 16.12 0.57 -3.64
N SER A 440 15.58 1.78 -3.53
CA SER A 440 15.77 2.60 -2.33
C SER A 440 14.48 3.15 -1.71
N PHE A 441 13.41 3.29 -2.48
CA PHE A 441 12.17 3.88 -2.02
C PHE A 441 10.95 3.19 -2.62
N GLU A 442 9.87 3.14 -1.85
CA GLU A 442 8.57 2.68 -2.34
C GLU A 442 8.10 3.54 -3.52
N LYS A 443 7.56 2.89 -4.54
CA LYS A 443 7.12 3.50 -5.79
C LYS A 443 5.60 3.62 -5.84
N ASP A 444 4.94 2.69 -6.51
CA ASP A 444 3.47 2.68 -6.66
C ASP A 444 2.78 1.95 -5.50
N TYR A 445 2.86 2.51 -4.31
CA TYR A 445 2.18 1.97 -3.14
C TYR A 445 0.65 2.13 -3.17
N TRP A 446 0.11 2.79 -4.18
CA TRP A 446 -1.34 2.89 -4.38
C TRP A 446 -1.90 1.80 -5.31
N GLY A 447 -1.05 1.15 -6.10
CA GLY A 447 -1.46 0.18 -7.10
C GLY A 447 -2.22 0.77 -8.29
N VAL A 448 -2.20 2.09 -8.45
CA VAL A 448 -2.98 2.81 -9.47
C VAL A 448 -2.50 2.51 -10.88
N SER A 449 -1.22 2.11 -11.05
CA SER A 449 -0.66 1.77 -12.37
C SER A 449 -1.24 0.49 -12.97
N GLU A 450 -1.79 -0.42 -12.17
CA GLU A 450 -2.42 -1.64 -12.67
C GLU A 450 -3.62 -1.38 -13.58
N TYR A 451 -4.38 -0.31 -13.33
CA TYR A 451 -5.44 0.08 -14.26
C TYR A 451 -4.91 0.33 -15.67
N ALA A 452 -3.75 0.97 -15.78
CA ALA A 452 -3.13 1.19 -17.09
C ALA A 452 -2.64 -0.12 -17.71
N ALA A 453 -2.12 -1.05 -16.91
CA ALA A 453 -1.72 -2.38 -17.37
C ALA A 453 -2.92 -3.18 -17.86
N LEU A 454 -4.00 -3.27 -17.09
CA LEU A 454 -5.25 -3.95 -17.48
C LEU A 454 -5.84 -3.35 -18.76
N LYS A 455 -5.86 -2.01 -18.84
CA LYS A 455 -6.32 -1.32 -20.06
C LYS A 455 -5.44 -1.61 -21.28
N ASN A 456 -4.12 -1.73 -21.10
CA ASN A 456 -3.21 -2.12 -22.17
C ASN A 456 -3.50 -3.56 -22.64
N ILE A 457 -3.69 -4.51 -21.73
CA ILE A 457 -4.05 -5.89 -22.06
C ILE A 457 -5.36 -5.92 -22.85
N ALA A 458 -6.42 -5.28 -22.32
CA ALA A 458 -7.73 -5.24 -22.97
C ALA A 458 -7.73 -4.59 -24.37
N MET A 459 -6.81 -3.63 -24.60
CA MET A 459 -6.61 -3.02 -25.93
C MET A 459 -5.78 -3.88 -26.87
N TYR A 460 -4.80 -4.61 -26.34
CA TYR A 460 -3.87 -5.45 -27.11
C TYR A 460 -4.52 -6.78 -27.51
N ASP A 461 -5.18 -7.43 -26.58
CA ASP A 461 -5.83 -8.73 -26.77
C ASP A 461 -7.30 -8.52 -27.12
N THR A 462 -7.72 -9.08 -28.27
CA THR A 462 -9.09 -8.95 -28.78
C THR A 462 -9.99 -10.16 -28.48
N ARG A 463 -9.49 -11.15 -27.74
CA ARG A 463 -10.26 -12.34 -27.35
C ARG A 463 -11.44 -11.95 -26.46
N ASP A 464 -12.50 -12.74 -26.51
CA ASP A 464 -13.70 -12.53 -25.69
C ASP A 464 -13.51 -12.95 -24.22
N HIS A 465 -12.43 -13.68 -23.92
CA HIS A 465 -12.10 -14.13 -22.58
C HIS A 465 -10.58 -14.08 -22.38
N ILE A 466 -10.15 -13.33 -21.38
CA ILE A 466 -8.75 -13.06 -21.08
C ILE A 466 -8.55 -13.26 -19.58
N LYS A 467 -7.72 -14.19 -19.19
CA LYS A 467 -7.39 -14.46 -17.79
C LYS A 467 -6.16 -13.65 -17.37
N VAL A 468 -6.28 -12.86 -16.32
CA VAL A 468 -5.20 -12.00 -15.82
C VAL A 468 -4.98 -12.27 -14.34
N TRP A 469 -3.73 -12.46 -13.96
CA TRP A 469 -3.32 -12.51 -12.58
C TRP A 469 -2.60 -11.22 -12.20
N CYS A 470 -2.89 -10.69 -11.00
CA CYS A 470 -2.24 -9.51 -10.42
C CYS A 470 -1.43 -9.92 -9.20
N SER A 471 -0.21 -9.40 -9.05
CA SER A 471 0.73 -9.79 -7.98
C SER A 471 0.32 -9.33 -6.58
N GLU A 472 -0.60 -8.41 -6.49
CA GLU A 472 -1.06 -7.80 -5.25
C GLU A 472 -2.60 -7.78 -5.23
N GLU A 473 -3.21 -7.46 -4.09
CA GLU A 473 -4.68 -7.38 -3.94
C GLU A 473 -5.33 -6.21 -4.73
N THR A 474 -4.69 -5.75 -5.79
CA THR A 474 -5.12 -4.62 -6.61
C THR A 474 -6.03 -5.03 -7.79
N SER A 475 -6.47 -6.28 -7.80
CA SER A 475 -7.46 -6.81 -8.76
C SER A 475 -8.70 -5.91 -8.93
N MET A 476 -8.99 -5.07 -7.95
CA MET A 476 -10.08 -4.09 -7.99
C MET A 476 -9.96 -3.07 -9.12
N CYS A 477 -8.77 -2.86 -9.68
CA CYS A 477 -8.57 -1.98 -10.84
C CYS A 477 -9.35 -2.45 -12.09
N VAL A 478 -9.77 -3.73 -12.17
CA VAL A 478 -10.66 -4.23 -13.20
C VAL A 478 -12.00 -3.48 -13.22
N TRP A 479 -12.48 -3.03 -12.06
CA TRP A 479 -13.74 -2.26 -11.94
C TRP A 479 -13.69 -0.89 -12.63
N ARG A 480 -12.50 -0.40 -12.97
CA ARG A 480 -12.33 0.85 -13.74
C ARG A 480 -12.39 0.65 -15.26
N LEU A 481 -12.28 -0.57 -15.75
CA LEU A 481 -12.47 -0.87 -17.16
C LEU A 481 -13.91 -0.53 -17.56
N ASN A 482 -14.14 -0.25 -18.84
CA ASN A 482 -15.49 -0.12 -19.34
C ASN A 482 -16.22 -1.48 -19.30
N GLU A 483 -17.54 -1.48 -19.35
CA GLU A 483 -18.34 -2.70 -19.21
C GLU A 483 -17.98 -3.80 -20.22
N SER A 484 -17.59 -3.44 -21.45
CA SER A 484 -17.23 -4.43 -22.47
C SER A 484 -15.93 -5.13 -22.11
N ASP A 485 -14.95 -4.41 -21.59
CA ASP A 485 -13.66 -4.96 -21.22
C ASP A 485 -13.75 -5.71 -19.87
N GLN A 486 -14.59 -5.25 -18.93
CA GLN A 486 -14.87 -5.99 -17.68
C GLN A 486 -15.44 -7.39 -17.94
N ARG A 487 -16.26 -7.55 -18.99
CA ARG A 487 -16.82 -8.86 -19.35
C ARG A 487 -15.81 -9.81 -19.99
N ARG A 488 -14.74 -9.27 -20.52
CA ARG A 488 -13.69 -10.04 -21.21
C ARG A 488 -12.53 -10.40 -20.31
N VAL A 489 -12.24 -9.58 -19.31
CA VAL A 489 -11.12 -9.74 -18.40
C VAL A 489 -11.58 -10.42 -17.12
N GLU A 490 -11.10 -11.62 -16.88
CA GLU A 490 -11.28 -12.38 -15.64
C GLU A 490 -9.99 -12.29 -14.83
N ILE A 491 -10.14 -11.90 -13.55
CA ILE A 491 -9.01 -11.95 -12.61
C ILE A 491 -8.99 -13.34 -12.00
N VAL A 492 -7.86 -14.01 -12.12
CA VAL A 492 -7.62 -15.35 -11.58
C VAL A 492 -6.72 -15.29 -10.35
N GLU A 493 -6.97 -16.19 -9.40
CA GLU A 493 -6.15 -16.28 -8.16
C GLU A 493 -4.85 -17.05 -8.39
N ASP A 494 -4.87 -18.05 -9.28
CA ASP A 494 -3.70 -18.85 -9.60
C ASP A 494 -2.99 -18.30 -10.85
N PRO A 495 -1.72 -17.89 -10.75
CA PRO A 495 -0.95 -17.43 -11.91
C PRO A 495 -0.80 -18.50 -12.99
N SER A 496 -0.91 -19.80 -12.64
CA SER A 496 -0.85 -20.89 -13.61
C SER A 496 -2.02 -20.91 -14.60
N GLU A 497 -3.16 -20.32 -14.24
CA GLU A 497 -4.31 -20.18 -15.12
C GLU A 497 -4.29 -18.94 -16.00
N ALA A 498 -3.41 -17.99 -15.70
CA ALA A 498 -3.41 -16.68 -16.34
C ALA A 498 -2.85 -16.71 -17.76
N ASP A 499 -3.43 -15.94 -18.66
CA ASP A 499 -2.86 -15.59 -19.97
C ASP A 499 -1.82 -14.46 -19.82
N TYR A 500 -2.05 -13.55 -18.86
CA TYR A 500 -1.18 -12.43 -18.54
C TYR A 500 -0.95 -12.32 -17.04
N LEU A 501 0.27 -11.96 -16.67
CA LEU A 501 0.60 -11.56 -15.31
C LEU A 501 0.84 -10.04 -15.25
N ILE A 502 0.31 -9.38 -14.24
CA ILE A 502 0.66 -8.01 -13.89
C ILE A 502 1.42 -8.04 -12.57
N HIS A 503 2.67 -7.59 -12.60
CA HIS A 503 3.48 -7.49 -11.40
C HIS A 503 3.72 -6.03 -11.04
N LEU A 504 3.31 -5.65 -9.82
CA LEU A 504 3.45 -4.32 -9.26
C LEU A 504 4.76 -4.21 -8.45
N TYR A 505 5.58 -3.20 -8.72
CA TYR A 505 6.84 -2.96 -8.03
C TYR A 505 6.67 -1.87 -6.96
N VAL A 506 6.13 -2.23 -5.79
CA VAL A 506 6.00 -1.28 -4.67
C VAL A 506 7.37 -0.97 -4.06
N GLY A 507 8.13 -2.00 -3.75
CA GLY A 507 9.49 -1.89 -3.22
C GLY A 507 10.56 -2.08 -4.29
N ASP A 508 11.41 -3.08 -4.10
CA ASP A 508 12.47 -3.41 -5.05
C ASP A 508 11.94 -4.20 -6.25
N THR A 509 12.71 -4.18 -7.36
CA THR A 509 12.38 -5.02 -8.53
C THR A 509 12.46 -6.48 -8.12
N ASN A 510 11.35 -7.18 -8.22
CA ASN A 510 11.32 -8.59 -7.89
C ASN A 510 11.70 -9.41 -9.14
N GLU A 511 12.95 -9.84 -9.23
CA GLU A 511 13.45 -10.70 -10.31
C GLU A 511 12.71 -12.06 -10.38
N ARG A 512 11.89 -12.38 -9.36
CA ARG A 512 11.16 -13.64 -9.29
C ARG A 512 10.31 -13.89 -10.53
N PHE A 513 9.61 -12.87 -11.03
CA PHE A 513 8.76 -13.01 -12.21
C PHE A 513 9.56 -13.02 -13.53
N GLU A 514 10.73 -12.41 -13.56
CA GLU A 514 11.62 -12.47 -14.73
C GLU A 514 12.19 -13.89 -14.96
N ARG A 515 12.18 -14.74 -13.91
CA ARG A 515 12.64 -16.13 -13.96
C ARG A 515 11.52 -17.14 -14.15
N GLN A 516 10.28 -16.74 -14.26
CA GLN A 516 9.19 -17.66 -14.59
C GLN A 516 9.20 -17.95 -16.09
N HIS A 517 9.80 -19.05 -16.46
CA HIS A 517 10.03 -19.48 -17.84
C HIS A 517 8.78 -19.67 -18.72
N MET A 518 7.58 -19.55 -18.13
CA MET A 518 6.32 -19.64 -18.84
C MET A 518 5.77 -18.31 -19.32
N PHE A 519 6.36 -17.19 -18.87
CA PHE A 519 5.88 -15.87 -19.18
C PHE A 519 7.00 -14.99 -19.69
N GLN A 520 6.75 -14.31 -20.81
CA GLN A 520 7.67 -13.33 -21.36
C GLN A 520 7.23 -11.93 -21.00
N ARG A 521 8.18 -11.08 -20.57
CA ARG A 521 7.92 -9.66 -20.31
C ARG A 521 7.50 -8.96 -21.59
N LEU A 522 6.23 -8.51 -21.64
CA LEU A 522 5.63 -7.87 -22.80
C LEU A 522 5.84 -6.36 -22.77
N ARG A 523 5.57 -5.71 -21.62
CA ARG A 523 5.61 -4.26 -21.50
C ARG A 523 5.75 -3.81 -20.06
N ASP A 524 6.43 -2.66 -19.90
CA ASP A 524 6.52 -1.93 -18.64
C ASP A 524 5.67 -0.67 -18.66
N ILE A 525 5.09 -0.34 -17.52
CA ILE A 525 4.52 0.97 -17.21
C ILE A 525 5.56 1.74 -16.41
N THR A 526 6.07 2.83 -16.97
CA THR A 526 7.22 3.56 -16.39
C THR A 526 6.98 5.05 -16.27
N VAL A 527 7.65 5.66 -15.30
CA VAL A 527 7.77 7.12 -15.12
C VAL A 527 9.24 7.48 -14.94
N ASP A 528 9.79 8.31 -15.82
CA ASP A 528 11.20 8.74 -15.77
C ASP A 528 12.19 7.56 -15.57
N ASP A 529 11.98 6.46 -16.30
CA ASP A 529 12.74 5.20 -16.23
C ASP A 529 12.51 4.36 -14.94
N ILE A 530 11.65 4.80 -14.03
CA ILE A 530 11.22 4.03 -12.86
C ILE A 530 10.10 3.09 -13.32
N VAL A 531 10.30 1.79 -13.14
CA VAL A 531 9.28 0.77 -13.45
C VAL A 531 8.24 0.73 -12.31
N LEU A 532 6.96 0.87 -12.65
CA LEU A 532 5.83 0.81 -11.72
C LEU A 532 5.20 -0.57 -11.69
N CYS A 533 4.86 -1.08 -12.86
CA CYS A 533 4.41 -2.45 -13.04
C CYS A 533 4.84 -2.98 -14.40
N SER A 534 4.91 -4.30 -14.52
CA SER A 534 5.20 -5.01 -15.76
C SER A 534 4.06 -5.94 -16.12
N ILE A 535 3.81 -6.04 -17.42
CA ILE A 535 2.89 -6.99 -18.03
C ILE A 535 3.72 -8.12 -18.61
N PHE A 536 3.41 -9.34 -18.23
CA PHE A 536 3.99 -10.55 -18.79
C PHE A 536 2.91 -11.31 -19.54
N GLU A 537 3.24 -11.83 -20.70
CA GLU A 537 2.37 -12.65 -21.52
C GLU A 537 2.86 -14.10 -21.47
N ARG A 538 1.92 -15.05 -21.41
CA ARG A 538 2.25 -16.47 -21.45
C ARG A 538 2.91 -16.84 -22.77
N GLU A 539 4.08 -17.45 -22.72
CA GLU A 539 4.78 -17.90 -23.93
C GLU A 539 4.08 -19.10 -24.56
N GLN A 540 3.79 -18.99 -25.83
CA GLN A 540 3.37 -20.11 -26.67
C GLN A 540 4.59 -20.69 -27.40
N GLN A 541 5.34 -21.57 -26.76
CA GLN A 541 6.53 -22.17 -27.40
C GLN A 541 6.31 -23.59 -27.89
N ARG A 542 7.16 -24.00 -28.84
CA ARG A 542 7.08 -25.21 -29.60
C ARG A 542 8.02 -26.28 -29.07
N VAL A 543 7.60 -27.55 -29.22
CA VAL A 543 8.37 -28.75 -28.84
C VAL A 543 9.67 -28.84 -29.62
N ILE A 544 10.78 -29.04 -28.94
CA ILE A 544 12.07 -29.34 -29.55
C ILE A 544 12.66 -30.65 -28.99
N SER A 545 12.51 -30.96 -27.73
CA SER A 545 13.01 -32.19 -27.14
C SER A 545 12.19 -32.61 -25.92
N SER A 546 12.21 -33.91 -25.64
CA SER A 546 11.61 -34.48 -24.43
C SER A 546 12.60 -35.36 -23.74
N GLN A 547 12.79 -35.14 -22.46
CA GLN A 547 13.66 -36.00 -21.66
C GLN A 547 12.98 -36.32 -20.32
N PHE A 548 12.81 -37.60 -20.05
CA PHE A 548 12.33 -38.07 -18.75
C PHE A 548 13.47 -38.66 -17.97
N VAL A 549 13.68 -38.14 -16.77
CA VAL A 549 14.68 -38.66 -15.86
C VAL A 549 13.99 -39.55 -14.84
N ASN A 550 14.57 -40.71 -14.57
CA ASN A 550 14.06 -41.58 -13.54
C ASN A 550 14.14 -40.92 -12.17
N GLY A 551 13.03 -40.98 -11.42
CA GLY A 551 12.94 -40.37 -10.11
C GLY A 551 14.01 -40.80 -9.11
N GLY A 552 14.28 -39.93 -8.17
CA GLY A 552 15.27 -40.14 -7.12
C GLY A 552 14.73 -40.91 -5.92
N LYS A 553 15.55 -41.00 -4.88
CA LYS A 553 15.28 -41.63 -3.60
C LYS A 553 15.03 -40.56 -2.56
N TYR A 554 13.81 -40.51 -2.01
CA TYR A 554 13.40 -39.52 -1.00
C TYR A 554 12.37 -40.10 -0.04
N GLY A 555 12.19 -39.44 1.10
CA GLY A 555 11.23 -39.82 2.11
C GLY A 555 11.55 -41.15 2.82
N SER A 556 10.64 -41.59 3.67
CA SER A 556 10.86 -42.71 4.58
C SER A 556 10.96 -44.05 3.88
N LYS A 557 10.27 -44.30 2.78
CA LYS A 557 10.20 -45.62 2.19
C LYS A 557 10.09 -45.71 0.68
N ALA A 558 10.05 -44.65 -0.08
CA ALA A 558 9.89 -44.74 -1.51
C ALA A 558 11.01 -44.11 -2.29
N TYR A 559 11.28 -44.73 -3.33
CA TYR A 559 12.27 -44.22 -4.26
C TYR A 559 12.05 -44.83 -5.64
N LEU A 560 12.40 -44.09 -6.65
CA LEU A 560 12.63 -44.58 -7.96
C LEU A 560 14.12 -44.47 -8.24
N SER A 561 14.84 -45.56 -8.02
CA SER A 561 16.23 -45.64 -8.44
C SER A 561 16.29 -46.31 -9.81
N GLY A 562 16.47 -45.51 -10.82
CA GLY A 562 17.22 -45.92 -12.01
C GLY A 562 16.61 -46.91 -12.96
N SER A 563 15.27 -47.14 -13.04
CA SER A 563 14.78 -47.93 -14.15
C SER A 563 13.28 -47.94 -14.36
N ILE A 564 12.77 -46.83 -14.86
CA ILE A 564 11.51 -46.85 -15.60
C ILE A 564 11.84 -47.08 -17.07
N GLN A 565 11.20 -48.04 -17.67
CA GLN A 565 11.27 -48.23 -19.11
C GLN A 565 10.16 -47.44 -19.77
N TRP A 566 10.50 -46.31 -20.40
CA TRP A 566 9.54 -45.44 -21.04
C TRP A 566 9.18 -45.91 -22.44
N ILE A 567 7.86 -45.86 -22.76
CA ILE A 567 7.30 -46.10 -24.07
C ILE A 567 6.58 -44.85 -24.48
N TYR A 568 6.99 -44.26 -25.61
CA TYR A 568 6.39 -43.07 -26.19
C TYR A 568 5.25 -43.47 -27.14
N HIS A 569 4.13 -42.75 -27.00
CA HIS A 569 3.00 -42.83 -27.93
C HIS A 569 2.49 -41.42 -28.20
N LYS A 570 2.28 -41.11 -29.47
CA LYS A 570 1.71 -39.82 -29.89
C LYS A 570 0.23 -39.98 -30.16
N ASP A 571 -0.62 -39.24 -29.49
CA ASP A 571 -2.01 -39.01 -29.81
C ASP A 571 -2.14 -37.67 -30.57
N GLU A 572 -3.31 -37.39 -31.20
CA GLU A 572 -3.47 -36.26 -32.12
C GLU A 572 -3.11 -34.89 -31.50
N GLU A 573 -3.32 -34.70 -30.20
CA GLU A 573 -3.06 -33.47 -29.48
C GLU A 573 -2.08 -33.60 -28.30
N LYS A 574 -1.67 -34.85 -27.96
CA LYS A 574 -0.87 -35.08 -26.75
C LYS A 574 0.27 -36.05 -27.01
N ASP A 575 1.38 -35.78 -26.39
CA ASP A 575 2.49 -36.72 -26.23
C ASP A 575 2.26 -37.53 -24.96
N ILE A 576 2.22 -38.85 -25.09
CA ILE A 576 1.94 -39.77 -23.99
C ILE A 576 3.18 -40.63 -23.73
N TRP A 577 3.70 -40.59 -22.53
CA TRP A 577 4.77 -41.41 -22.07
C TRP A 577 4.26 -42.39 -21.02
N THR A 578 4.43 -43.69 -21.29
CA THR A 578 4.08 -44.78 -20.37
C THR A 578 5.34 -45.38 -19.84
N GLY A 579 5.54 -45.25 -18.54
CA GLY A 579 6.70 -45.82 -17.82
C GLY A 579 6.32 -47.14 -17.14
N LEU A 580 7.09 -48.18 -17.42
CA LEU A 580 6.98 -49.47 -16.73
C LEU A 580 8.07 -49.53 -15.66
N LEU A 581 7.67 -49.72 -14.41
CA LEU A 581 8.59 -49.88 -13.30
C LEU A 581 9.11 -51.32 -13.29
N LYS A 582 10.45 -51.52 -13.18
CA LYS A 582 11.03 -52.85 -13.06
C LYS A 582 10.58 -53.62 -11.84
N GLN A 583 10.27 -52.90 -10.77
CA GLN A 583 9.66 -53.46 -9.57
C GLN A 583 8.53 -52.51 -9.12
N PRO A 584 7.39 -53.11 -8.71
CA PRO A 584 6.32 -52.31 -8.16
C PRO A 584 6.75 -51.55 -6.92
N VAL A 585 6.34 -50.33 -6.78
CA VAL A 585 6.54 -49.49 -5.58
C VAL A 585 5.23 -49.11 -4.94
N THR A 586 5.19 -48.99 -3.62
CA THR A 586 4.05 -48.43 -2.91
C THR A 586 4.35 -46.94 -2.71
N ALA A 587 3.46 -46.09 -3.20
CA ALA A 587 3.62 -44.67 -3.11
C ALA A 587 2.27 -43.98 -2.86
N ASP A 588 2.32 -42.79 -2.30
CA ASP A 588 1.18 -41.93 -2.01
C ASP A 588 1.42 -40.44 -2.40
N MET A 589 2.61 -40.21 -3.00
CA MET A 589 2.97 -38.86 -3.45
C MET A 589 3.75 -38.90 -4.76
N VAL A 590 3.49 -37.95 -5.64
CA VAL A 590 4.25 -37.74 -6.87
C VAL A 590 4.73 -36.30 -6.93
N TRP A 591 5.95 -36.07 -7.35
CA TRP A 591 6.49 -34.77 -7.66
C TRP A 591 6.93 -34.70 -9.12
N THR A 592 6.29 -33.77 -9.84
CA THR A 592 6.63 -33.48 -11.23
C THR A 592 7.44 -32.17 -11.23
N LYS A 593 8.70 -32.24 -11.58
CA LYS A 593 9.61 -31.08 -11.68
C LYS A 593 9.77 -30.72 -13.14
N LEU A 594 9.44 -29.45 -13.46
CA LEU A 594 9.77 -28.88 -14.76
C LEU A 594 11.20 -28.33 -14.69
N GLU A 595 12.03 -28.76 -15.62
CA GLU A 595 13.40 -28.26 -15.75
C GLU A 595 13.42 -26.91 -16.48
N SER A 596 14.53 -26.24 -16.46
CA SER A 596 14.70 -24.80 -16.74
C SER A 596 14.41 -24.30 -18.17
N GLU A 597 13.58 -24.90 -18.96
CA GLU A 597 13.17 -24.37 -20.28
C GLU A 597 11.80 -24.90 -20.75
N SER A 598 11.00 -25.40 -19.81
CA SER A 598 9.67 -25.92 -20.14
C SER A 598 8.68 -24.81 -20.44
N SER A 599 7.90 -24.95 -21.49
CA SER A 599 7.07 -23.91 -22.09
C SER A 599 5.57 -24.05 -21.81
N PHE A 600 5.20 -24.72 -20.73
CA PHE A 600 3.82 -25.00 -20.38
C PHE A 600 3.62 -25.08 -18.85
N ALA A 601 2.37 -24.95 -18.41
CA ALA A 601 2.03 -24.96 -16.99
C ALA A 601 1.90 -26.38 -16.43
N TYR A 602 1.98 -26.53 -15.11
CA TYR A 602 1.82 -27.81 -14.42
C TYR A 602 0.44 -28.42 -14.62
N ASP A 603 -0.61 -27.65 -14.79
CA ASP A 603 -1.96 -28.08 -15.05
C ASP A 603 -2.15 -28.76 -16.43
N GLU A 604 -1.26 -28.47 -17.37
CA GLU A 604 -1.22 -29.12 -18.68
C GLU A 604 -0.59 -30.51 -18.63
N ILE A 605 0.09 -30.87 -17.52
CA ILE A 605 0.66 -32.18 -17.29
C ILE A 605 -0.42 -33.08 -16.66
N MET A 606 -0.76 -34.16 -17.31
CA MET A 606 -1.60 -35.20 -16.70
C MET A 606 -0.72 -36.38 -16.29
N VAL A 607 -0.67 -36.65 -15.00
CA VAL A 607 0.00 -37.82 -14.44
C VAL A 607 -1.05 -38.84 -14.01
N GLU A 608 -0.86 -40.07 -14.40
CA GLU A 608 -1.68 -41.22 -14.00
C GLU A 608 -0.76 -42.32 -13.48
N VAL A 609 -1.20 -42.97 -12.43
CA VAL A 609 -0.51 -44.17 -11.89
C VAL A 609 -1.42 -45.38 -12.01
N ALA A 610 -0.84 -46.55 -12.13
CA ALA A 610 -1.58 -47.79 -12.23
C ALA A 610 -0.87 -48.95 -11.49
N ASP A 611 -1.69 -49.85 -10.93
CA ASP A 611 -1.28 -51.15 -10.37
C ASP A 611 -1.26 -52.23 -11.42
N ASN A 612 -1.92 -52.00 -12.59
CA ASN A 612 -1.95 -52.88 -13.76
C ASN A 612 -2.35 -52.06 -15.00
N ALA A 613 -2.29 -52.65 -16.17
CA ALA A 613 -2.53 -51.97 -17.45
C ALA A 613 -4.02 -51.54 -17.65
N GLU A 614 -4.94 -51.97 -16.81
CA GLU A 614 -6.39 -51.71 -16.96
C GLU A 614 -6.88 -50.58 -16.04
N ASN A 615 -6.28 -50.39 -14.86
CA ASN A 615 -6.76 -49.49 -13.82
C ASN A 615 -5.83 -48.30 -13.65
N TRP A 616 -6.13 -47.19 -14.35
CA TRP A 616 -5.40 -45.93 -14.27
C TRP A 616 -6.07 -44.94 -13.32
N TYR A 617 -5.29 -44.38 -12.42
CA TYR A 617 -5.71 -43.36 -11.46
C TYR A 617 -5.07 -42.04 -11.80
N LYS A 618 -5.88 -41.03 -12.12
CA LYS A 618 -5.43 -39.70 -12.43
C LYS A 618 -5.02 -38.98 -11.15
N ILE A 619 -3.84 -38.35 -11.19
CA ILE A 619 -3.33 -37.46 -10.14
C ILE A 619 -3.45 -36.05 -10.68
N ASN A 620 -4.06 -35.15 -9.94
CA ASN A 620 -4.15 -33.74 -10.32
C ASN A 620 -2.79 -33.07 -10.10
N ASN A 621 -2.24 -32.46 -11.14
CA ASN A 621 -0.98 -31.72 -11.08
C ASN A 621 -1.27 -30.21 -11.16
N GLU A 622 -2.00 -29.67 -10.19
CA GLU A 622 -2.43 -28.26 -10.22
C GLU A 622 -1.42 -27.29 -9.63
N THR A 623 -0.30 -27.78 -9.06
CA THR A 623 0.63 -26.95 -8.31
C THR A 623 2.10 -27.30 -8.55
N TYR A 624 3.00 -26.38 -8.21
CA TYR A 624 4.47 -26.58 -8.19
C TYR A 624 4.96 -27.54 -7.08
N TYR A 625 4.04 -28.14 -6.33
CA TYR A 625 4.35 -28.97 -5.17
C TYR A 625 4.09 -30.44 -5.44
N PRO A 626 4.69 -31.34 -4.64
CA PRO A 626 4.36 -32.76 -4.68
C PRO A 626 2.86 -32.97 -4.44
N GLN A 627 2.23 -33.80 -5.23
CA GLN A 627 0.83 -34.14 -5.13
C GLN A 627 0.63 -35.43 -4.32
N LEU A 628 -0.20 -35.33 -3.29
CA LEU A 628 -0.61 -36.49 -2.48
C LEU A 628 -1.77 -37.22 -3.13
N PHE A 629 -1.78 -38.54 -3.00
CA PHE A 629 -2.87 -39.42 -3.41
C PHE A 629 -2.96 -40.62 -2.44
N ASP A 630 -4.06 -41.34 -2.47
CA ASP A 630 -4.21 -42.52 -1.60
C ASP A 630 -3.10 -43.56 -1.87
N GLU A 631 -2.47 -44.06 -0.80
CA GLU A 631 -1.40 -45.01 -0.89
C GLU A 631 -1.78 -46.21 -1.74
N ARG A 632 -0.97 -46.50 -2.75
CA ARG A 632 -1.21 -47.64 -3.65
C ARG A 632 0.06 -48.20 -4.23
N LYS A 633 -0.04 -49.45 -4.60
CA LYS A 633 0.99 -50.16 -5.36
C LYS A 633 1.00 -49.66 -6.79
N ILE A 634 2.14 -49.22 -7.29
CA ILE A 634 2.32 -48.65 -8.62
C ILE A 634 3.25 -49.56 -9.40
N GLU A 635 2.79 -50.03 -10.54
CA GLU A 635 3.57 -50.81 -11.52
C GLU A 635 3.83 -50.03 -12.79
N MET A 636 2.95 -49.00 -13.05
CA MET A 636 3.04 -48.20 -14.26
C MET A 636 2.71 -46.71 -13.95
N LEU A 637 3.39 -45.84 -14.70
CA LEU A 637 3.16 -44.40 -14.74
C LEU A 637 2.76 -44.01 -16.15
N ARG A 638 1.85 -43.04 -16.28
CA ARG A 638 1.54 -42.39 -17.55
C ARG A 638 1.63 -40.90 -17.40
N ILE A 639 2.29 -40.24 -18.35
CA ILE A 639 2.39 -38.81 -18.41
C ILE A 639 1.89 -38.38 -19.76
N SER A 640 0.92 -37.47 -19.77
CA SER A 640 0.38 -36.89 -20.98
C SER A 640 0.65 -35.39 -20.99
N LEU A 641 1.16 -34.90 -22.12
CA LEU A 641 1.66 -33.54 -22.32
C LEU A 641 1.10 -33.02 -23.64
N PRO A 642 0.92 -31.68 -23.80
CA PRO A 642 0.56 -31.09 -25.08
C PRO A 642 1.64 -31.39 -26.13
N SER A 643 1.26 -31.90 -27.32
CA SER A 643 2.22 -32.18 -28.43
C SER A 643 2.90 -30.93 -28.99
N THR A 644 2.43 -29.75 -28.62
CA THR A 644 2.99 -28.47 -29.04
C THR A 644 3.95 -27.86 -28.02
N ALA A 645 4.10 -28.48 -26.87
CA ALA A 645 4.92 -27.96 -25.77
C ALA A 645 6.37 -28.42 -25.87
N GLN A 646 7.29 -27.58 -25.42
CA GLN A 646 8.67 -27.95 -25.13
C GLN A 646 8.74 -28.36 -23.68
N TYR A 647 9.34 -29.52 -23.36
CA TYR A 647 9.37 -30.00 -21.98
C TYR A 647 10.68 -30.73 -21.65
N ASP A 648 11.13 -30.49 -20.42
CA ASP A 648 12.17 -31.27 -19.74
C ASP A 648 11.63 -31.53 -18.33
N ILE A 649 11.30 -32.76 -18.03
CA ILE A 649 10.51 -33.13 -16.85
C ILE A 649 11.22 -34.22 -16.09
N THR A 650 11.32 -34.03 -14.76
CA THR A 650 11.72 -35.10 -13.82
C THR A 650 10.49 -35.49 -13.00
N ILE A 651 10.19 -36.78 -12.90
CA ILE A 651 9.12 -37.32 -12.08
C ILE A 651 9.67 -38.19 -10.99
N GLU A 652 9.25 -37.92 -9.78
CA GLU A 652 9.66 -38.64 -8.58
C GLU A 652 8.42 -39.15 -7.84
N LEU A 653 8.43 -40.40 -7.40
CA LEU A 653 7.41 -41.02 -6.58
C LEU A 653 7.93 -41.22 -5.16
N TYR A 654 7.06 -40.93 -4.19
CA TYR A 654 7.41 -41.08 -2.78
C TYR A 654 6.35 -41.86 -2.03
N SER A 655 6.73 -42.43 -0.91
CA SER A 655 5.84 -42.88 0.14
C SER A 655 6.02 -41.99 1.32
N SER A 656 4.99 -41.24 1.60
CA SER A 656 4.98 -40.26 2.70
C SER A 656 4.44 -40.86 3.99
N ARG A 657 4.50 -42.18 4.20
CA ARG A 657 3.90 -42.77 5.41
C ARG A 657 4.16 -41.93 6.64
N LEU A 658 3.16 -41.16 7.02
CA LEU A 658 3.01 -40.53 8.31
C LEU A 658 2.42 -41.52 9.34
N GLU A 659 2.81 -42.80 9.29
CA GLU A 659 2.73 -43.69 10.47
C GLU A 659 3.84 -43.35 11.47
N ASP A 660 4.48 -42.22 11.25
CA ASP A 660 5.52 -41.70 12.06
C ASP A 660 4.89 -41.00 13.26
N GLU A 661 5.34 -41.31 14.46
CA GLU A 661 4.83 -40.62 15.67
C GLU A 661 5.36 -39.20 15.72
N GLU A 662 4.46 -38.24 15.95
CA GLU A 662 4.85 -36.87 16.31
C GLU A 662 5.68 -36.90 17.58
N ILE A 663 6.82 -36.21 17.56
CA ILE A 663 7.67 -36.11 18.76
C ILE A 663 6.93 -35.34 19.83
N SER A 664 6.82 -35.93 21.02
CA SER A 664 6.23 -35.24 22.16
C SER A 664 7.01 -33.97 22.49
N GLU A 665 6.30 -32.87 22.83
CA GLU A 665 6.89 -31.62 23.32
C GLU A 665 7.94 -31.82 24.42
N SER A 666 7.76 -32.83 25.27
CA SER A 666 8.71 -33.19 26.31
C SER A 666 10.08 -33.68 25.82
N ASP A 667 10.18 -34.05 24.53
CA ASP A 667 11.40 -34.53 23.89
C ASP A 667 12.14 -33.45 23.12
N VAL A 668 11.53 -32.26 22.85
CA VAL A 668 12.22 -31.07 22.37
C VAL A 668 12.68 -30.28 23.59
N ILE A 669 14.00 -30.17 23.78
CA ILE A 669 14.55 -29.58 25.01
C ILE A 669 14.62 -28.08 24.91
N THR A 670 14.97 -27.53 23.73
CA THR A 670 15.20 -26.10 23.53
C THR A 670 15.14 -25.73 22.05
N ALA A 671 14.85 -24.48 21.80
CA ALA A 671 14.99 -23.86 20.49
C ALA A 671 15.88 -22.62 20.58
N GLN A 672 16.62 -22.33 19.52
CA GLN A 672 17.41 -21.13 19.34
C GLN A 672 17.35 -20.65 17.91
N ALA A 673 17.56 -19.36 17.67
CA ALA A 673 17.50 -18.79 16.36
C ALA A 673 18.58 -17.73 16.14
N SER A 674 18.91 -17.44 14.89
CA SER A 674 19.86 -16.36 14.54
C SER A 674 19.32 -14.98 14.94
N ASP A 675 18.01 -14.84 15.01
CA ASP A 675 17.29 -13.61 15.26
C ASP A 675 16.17 -13.86 16.29
N ASN A 676 15.92 -12.88 17.13
CA ASN A 676 14.86 -12.96 18.15
C ASN A 676 14.90 -14.29 18.97
N THR A 677 16.09 -14.69 19.37
CA THR A 677 16.32 -15.97 20.08
C THR A 677 15.47 -16.10 21.35
N ALA A 678 15.16 -15.00 22.02
CA ALA A 678 14.33 -15.01 23.22
C ALA A 678 12.90 -15.49 22.97
N ALA A 679 12.39 -15.31 21.75
CA ALA A 679 11.08 -15.75 21.33
C ALA A 679 11.09 -17.14 20.66
N ALA A 680 12.27 -17.76 20.44
CA ALA A 680 12.36 -19.05 19.74
C ALA A 680 11.53 -20.15 20.40
N TYR A 681 11.33 -20.08 21.71
CA TYR A 681 10.50 -21.03 22.44
C TYR A 681 9.03 -21.04 21.97
N PHE A 682 8.50 -19.92 21.53
CA PHE A 682 7.12 -19.82 21.02
C PHE A 682 6.85 -20.62 19.73
N ALA A 683 7.87 -21.17 19.08
CA ALA A 683 7.70 -22.04 17.93
C ALA A 683 7.73 -23.54 18.30
N ILE A 684 7.76 -23.86 19.59
CA ILE A 684 7.80 -25.25 20.11
C ILE A 684 7.01 -25.38 21.44
N ASP A 685 6.07 -24.48 21.72
CA ASP A 685 5.32 -24.44 23.00
C ASP A 685 3.91 -25.05 22.89
N ASN A 686 3.57 -25.58 21.71
CA ASN A 686 2.30 -26.21 21.37
C ASN A 686 1.09 -25.26 21.53
N ASP A 687 1.33 -23.95 21.34
CA ASP A 687 0.30 -22.91 21.33
C ASP A 687 0.32 -22.19 19.97
N GLU A 688 -0.60 -22.53 19.08
CA GLU A 688 -0.69 -21.95 17.75
C GLU A 688 -1.02 -20.44 17.73
N ASP A 689 -1.41 -19.86 18.87
CA ASP A 689 -1.63 -18.42 19.00
C ASP A 689 -0.33 -17.63 19.26
N THR A 690 0.74 -18.31 19.68
CA THR A 690 2.07 -17.73 19.82
C THR A 690 2.93 -17.99 18.59
N TYR A 691 4.04 -17.26 18.44
CA TYR A 691 4.95 -17.50 17.31
C TYR A 691 6.33 -16.89 17.53
N TRP A 692 7.31 -17.47 16.83
CA TRP A 692 8.60 -16.87 16.60
C TRP A 692 8.64 -16.15 15.25
N THR A 693 9.38 -15.05 15.15
CA THR A 693 9.65 -14.36 13.89
C THR A 693 11.05 -13.75 13.88
N THR A 694 11.65 -13.66 12.69
CA THR A 694 12.96 -13.01 12.51
C THR A 694 12.98 -11.52 12.85
N ASP A 695 11.83 -10.87 13.00
CA ASP A 695 11.73 -9.44 13.25
C ASP A 695 12.42 -8.56 12.21
N ARG A 696 12.91 -9.13 11.16
CA ARG A 696 13.51 -8.47 10.00
C ARG A 696 13.38 -9.37 8.77
N ILE A 697 13.54 -8.75 7.60
CA ILE A 697 13.46 -9.43 6.32
C ILE A 697 14.41 -10.60 6.26
N GLN A 698 13.92 -11.67 5.64
CA GLN A 698 14.68 -12.89 5.44
C GLN A 698 15.99 -12.61 4.72
N LYS A 699 17.09 -13.15 5.27
CA LYS A 699 18.43 -13.07 4.67
C LYS A 699 19.11 -14.44 4.70
N ARG A 700 19.95 -14.68 3.72
CA ARG A 700 20.78 -15.90 3.67
C ARG A 700 21.51 -16.12 4.98
N GLY A 701 21.45 -17.34 5.47
CA GLY A 701 22.14 -17.78 6.68
C GLY A 701 21.38 -17.50 7.98
N MET A 702 20.18 -16.91 7.92
CA MET A 702 19.29 -16.93 9.08
C MET A 702 18.91 -18.37 9.37
N PHE A 703 18.82 -18.71 10.65
CA PHE A 703 18.51 -20.07 11.05
C PHE A 703 17.55 -20.11 12.25
N PHE A 704 16.82 -21.22 12.32
CA PHE A 704 16.07 -21.68 13.48
C PHE A 704 16.55 -23.11 13.82
N GLU A 705 16.83 -23.40 15.07
CA GLU A 705 17.37 -24.69 15.51
C GLU A 705 16.57 -25.22 16.70
N SER A 706 16.21 -26.48 16.66
CA SER A 706 15.63 -27.24 17.76
C SER A 706 16.54 -28.39 18.19
N VAL A 707 16.52 -28.72 19.48
CA VAL A 707 17.36 -29.77 20.08
C VAL A 707 16.48 -30.80 20.76
N LEU A 708 16.65 -32.05 20.38
CA LEU A 708 15.97 -33.19 20.95
C LEU A 708 16.69 -33.71 22.22
N ARG A 709 15.92 -34.30 23.14
CA ARG A 709 16.47 -34.93 24.34
C ARG A 709 17.44 -36.08 24.08
N ARG A 710 17.20 -36.82 22.99
CA ARG A 710 18.01 -37.93 22.51
C ARG A 710 18.02 -37.96 21.01
N GLU A 711 18.96 -38.70 20.44
CA GLU A 711 18.98 -38.97 19.02
C GLU A 711 17.73 -39.74 18.57
N GLN A 712 17.09 -39.28 17.52
CA GLN A 712 15.89 -39.89 16.92
C GLN A 712 16.09 -40.02 15.40
N ILE A 713 15.32 -40.90 14.77
CA ILE A 713 15.30 -41.03 13.30
C ILE A 713 14.20 -40.11 12.80
N LEU A 714 14.58 -38.91 12.35
CA LEU A 714 13.68 -37.86 11.82
C LEU A 714 13.21 -38.23 10.42
N THR A 715 11.94 -38.11 10.15
CA THR A 715 11.30 -38.40 8.86
C THR A 715 10.61 -37.21 8.24
N ALA A 716 10.08 -36.26 9.05
CA ALA A 716 9.51 -35.02 8.55
C ALA A 716 9.63 -33.86 9.56
N VAL A 717 9.55 -32.66 9.04
CA VAL A 717 9.43 -31.41 9.80
C VAL A 717 8.23 -30.64 9.26
N GLU A 718 7.32 -30.25 10.14
CA GLU A 718 6.17 -29.40 9.79
C GLU A 718 6.32 -28.04 10.46
N LEU A 719 6.03 -26.97 9.71
CA LEU A 719 6.07 -25.60 10.19
C LEU A 719 4.68 -24.99 10.01
N THR A 720 4.00 -24.67 11.09
CA THR A 720 2.71 -23.95 10.98
C THR A 720 2.97 -22.46 10.88
N LEU A 721 2.25 -21.79 9.99
CA LEU A 721 2.40 -20.36 9.68
C LEU A 721 1.24 -19.51 10.25
N GLY A 722 0.28 -20.13 10.93
CA GLY A 722 -0.93 -19.46 11.41
C GLY A 722 -1.69 -18.78 10.25
N ASN A 723 -2.18 -17.57 10.49
CA ASN A 723 -2.88 -16.78 9.49
C ASN A 723 -1.94 -16.04 8.51
N SER A 724 -0.62 -16.18 8.65
CA SER A 724 0.36 -15.47 7.83
C SER A 724 0.92 -16.35 6.73
N THR A 725 0.17 -16.50 5.62
CA THR A 725 0.58 -17.33 4.48
C THR A 725 1.82 -16.81 3.74
N TRP A 726 2.24 -15.56 3.98
CA TRP A 726 3.37 -14.91 3.31
C TRP A 726 4.72 -15.07 4.03
N ASP A 727 4.72 -15.38 5.32
CA ASP A 727 5.92 -15.38 6.16
C ASP A 727 6.63 -16.74 6.19
N TYR A 728 6.43 -17.57 5.18
CA TYR A 728 7.13 -18.85 5.06
C TYR A 728 8.63 -18.69 4.73
N PRO A 729 9.47 -19.65 5.11
CA PRO A 729 10.91 -19.59 4.84
C PRO A 729 11.21 -19.74 3.35
N ARG A 730 11.92 -18.79 2.78
CA ARG A 730 12.34 -18.85 1.38
C ARG A 730 13.62 -19.67 1.22
N ASN A 731 13.61 -20.61 0.28
CA ASN A 731 14.76 -21.46 -0.02
C ASN A 731 15.36 -22.14 1.23
N LEU A 732 14.50 -22.76 2.02
CA LEU A 732 14.85 -23.43 3.25
C LEU A 732 15.79 -24.62 2.99
N GLN A 733 16.87 -24.72 3.75
CA GLN A 733 17.78 -25.84 3.81
C GLN A 733 17.68 -26.47 5.19
N LEU A 734 17.47 -27.77 5.24
CA LEU A 734 17.54 -28.54 6.47
C LEU A 734 18.96 -29.06 6.70
N GLU A 735 19.44 -28.89 7.91
CA GLU A 735 20.68 -29.44 8.39
C GLU A 735 20.41 -30.22 9.69
N VAL A 736 20.99 -31.39 9.82
CA VAL A 736 20.89 -32.22 11.03
C VAL A 736 22.26 -32.53 11.60
N SER A 737 22.30 -32.77 12.91
CA SER A 737 23.52 -33.17 13.60
C SER A 737 23.19 -34.09 14.78
N CYS A 738 24.09 -35.02 15.10
CA CYS A 738 24.01 -35.82 16.32
C CYS A 738 24.83 -35.23 17.48
N ASP A 739 25.77 -34.32 17.20
CA ASP A 739 26.70 -33.75 18.20
C ASP A 739 26.66 -32.20 18.31
N GLY A 740 25.79 -31.54 17.52
CA GLY A 740 25.68 -30.09 17.45
C GLY A 740 26.89 -29.35 16.82
N LYS A 741 27.88 -30.13 16.30
CA LYS A 741 29.11 -29.59 15.70
C LYS A 741 29.25 -29.91 14.23
N ASN A 742 28.98 -31.18 13.90
CA ASN A 742 29.08 -31.67 12.53
C ASN A 742 27.69 -31.71 11.91
N TRP A 743 27.43 -30.81 10.98
CA TRP A 743 26.15 -30.66 10.34
C TRP A 743 26.11 -31.29 8.97
N THR A 744 25.07 -32.04 8.71
CA THR A 744 24.81 -32.69 7.42
C THR A 744 23.57 -32.06 6.80
N LYS A 745 23.68 -31.60 5.56
CA LYS A 745 22.50 -31.11 4.79
C LYS A 745 21.66 -32.32 4.41
N VAL A 746 20.36 -32.17 4.65
CA VAL A 746 19.36 -33.18 4.31
C VAL A 746 18.51 -32.65 3.17
N HIS A 747 18.29 -33.49 2.18
CA HIS A 747 17.33 -33.13 1.13
C HIS A 747 15.92 -33.35 1.66
N ALA A 748 15.08 -32.34 1.51
CA ALA A 748 13.69 -32.39 1.91
C ALA A 748 12.76 -32.12 0.72
N VAL A 749 11.68 -32.86 0.63
CA VAL A 749 10.57 -32.58 -0.27
C VAL A 749 9.56 -31.74 0.49
N THR A 750 9.17 -30.60 -0.05
CA THR A 750 8.24 -29.69 0.66
C THR A 750 6.86 -29.72 0.04
N GLN A 751 5.85 -29.69 0.88
CA GLN A 751 4.45 -29.44 0.52
C GLN A 751 4.00 -28.13 1.16
N ASP A 752 3.42 -27.23 0.36
CA ASP A 752 2.86 -25.93 0.78
C ASP A 752 3.83 -25.05 1.61
N ASN A 753 5.14 -25.28 1.46
CA ASN A 753 6.19 -24.64 2.26
C ASN A 753 6.04 -24.81 3.79
N GLN A 754 5.28 -25.79 4.22
CA GLN A 754 4.99 -26.10 5.62
C GLN A 754 5.48 -27.52 6.00
N LEU A 755 5.15 -28.53 5.23
CA LEU A 755 5.60 -29.90 5.49
C LEU A 755 6.87 -30.23 4.69
N TYR A 756 7.93 -30.63 5.35
CA TYR A 756 9.22 -31.04 4.79
C TYR A 756 9.45 -32.51 5.07
N ILE A 757 9.29 -33.35 4.06
CA ILE A 757 9.48 -34.81 4.15
C ILE A 757 10.94 -35.12 3.87
N LEU A 758 11.57 -35.93 4.72
CA LEU A 758 12.98 -36.26 4.69
C LEU A 758 13.22 -37.74 4.35
N GLU A 759 14.37 -38.04 3.75
CA GLU A 759 14.92 -39.39 3.87
C GLU A 759 15.25 -39.65 5.35
N PRO A 760 14.83 -40.79 5.96
CA PRO A 760 15.03 -41.02 7.38
C PRO A 760 16.48 -40.77 7.80
N VAL A 761 16.68 -39.87 8.70
CA VAL A 761 18.00 -39.41 9.12
C VAL A 761 18.09 -39.33 10.63
N LYS A 762 19.19 -39.83 11.19
CA LYS A 762 19.46 -39.76 12.60
C LYS A 762 19.87 -38.35 13.01
N ALA A 763 19.15 -37.79 13.97
CA ALA A 763 19.35 -36.41 14.41
C ALA A 763 19.07 -36.23 15.91
N GLN A 764 19.84 -35.36 16.55
CA GLN A 764 19.55 -34.79 17.85
C GLN A 764 19.37 -33.28 17.75
N PHE A 765 20.02 -32.66 16.79
CA PHE A 765 19.94 -31.24 16.47
C PHE A 765 19.37 -31.08 15.07
N ILE A 766 18.34 -30.25 14.93
CA ILE A 766 17.69 -29.97 13.67
C ILE A 766 17.82 -28.46 13.44
N ARG A 767 18.40 -28.06 12.31
CA ARG A 767 18.57 -26.67 11.95
C ARG A 767 17.92 -26.38 10.61
N LEU A 768 17.07 -25.42 10.59
CA LEU A 768 16.44 -24.80 9.43
C LEU A 768 17.28 -23.58 9.04
N VAL A 769 17.82 -23.53 7.84
CA VAL A 769 18.70 -22.44 7.40
C VAL A 769 18.17 -21.86 6.11
N LEU A 770 18.06 -20.54 6.03
CA LEU A 770 17.71 -19.86 4.78
C LEU A 770 18.91 -19.89 3.83
N GLY A 771 18.72 -20.46 2.64
CA GLY A 771 19.70 -20.50 1.57
C GLY A 771 19.88 -19.13 0.89
N ASN A 772 20.10 -19.10 -0.43
CA ASN A 772 20.03 -17.85 -1.18
C ASN A 772 18.58 -17.39 -1.16
N THR A 773 18.28 -16.45 -0.29
CA THR A 773 17.05 -15.70 -0.39
C THR A 773 17.24 -14.69 -1.50
N GLU A 774 16.50 -14.80 -2.56
CA GLU A 774 16.16 -13.64 -3.37
C GLU A 774 15.59 -12.62 -2.40
N GLU A 775 15.85 -11.33 -2.61
CA GLU A 775 15.40 -10.28 -1.71
C GLU A 775 13.87 -10.37 -1.58
N THR A 776 13.42 -10.84 -0.42
CA THR A 776 12.00 -11.00 -0.12
C THR A 776 11.59 -9.88 0.82
N MET A 777 10.38 -9.41 0.68
CA MET A 777 9.82 -8.42 1.62
C MET A 777 9.24 -9.05 2.89
N SER A 778 9.23 -10.38 3.00
CA SER A 778 8.61 -11.09 4.11
C SER A 778 9.59 -11.38 5.24
N PHE A 779 9.07 -11.40 6.44
CA PHE A 779 9.75 -11.96 7.61
C PHE A 779 9.67 -13.49 7.55
N TRP A 780 10.43 -14.17 8.37
CA TRP A 780 10.23 -15.61 8.58
C TRP A 780 9.51 -15.78 9.90
N ARG A 781 8.37 -16.48 9.88
CA ARG A 781 7.53 -16.74 11.05
C ARG A 781 7.32 -18.25 11.19
N ILE A 782 7.30 -18.73 12.42
CA ILE A 782 6.94 -20.09 12.78
C ILE A 782 5.99 -19.98 13.98
N HIS A 783 4.75 -20.47 13.83
CA HIS A 783 3.84 -20.63 14.95
C HIS A 783 4.18 -21.88 15.72
N GLU A 784 4.27 -23.02 15.01
CA GLU A 784 4.71 -24.27 15.61
C GLU A 784 5.62 -25.03 14.67
N MET A 785 6.65 -25.68 15.22
CA MET A 785 7.52 -26.63 14.54
C MET A 785 7.28 -28.03 15.10
N LYS A 786 6.63 -28.87 14.32
CA LYS A 786 6.37 -30.27 14.65
C LYS A 786 7.40 -31.18 13.99
N LEU A 787 7.87 -32.15 14.70
CA LEU A 787 8.87 -33.11 14.24
C LEU A 787 8.29 -34.52 14.22
N TYR A 788 8.51 -35.25 13.16
CA TYR A 788 8.03 -36.62 12.99
C TYR A 788 9.20 -37.61 12.94
N ILE A 789 9.06 -38.73 13.62
CA ILE A 789 10.06 -39.77 13.74
C ILE A 789 9.51 -41.10 13.23
N SER A 790 10.41 -41.99 12.78
CA SER A 790 10.04 -43.35 12.40
C SER A 790 9.59 -44.15 13.62
N GLY A 791 8.40 -44.72 13.54
CA GLY A 791 7.82 -45.55 14.60
C GLY A 791 8.45 -46.96 14.70
N ASP A 792 9.41 -47.29 13.83
CA ASP A 792 10.15 -48.58 13.87
C ASP A 792 11.46 -48.38 14.63
N GLU A 793 11.63 -49.05 15.81
CA GLU A 793 12.91 -49.24 16.47
C GLU A 793 13.89 -50.02 15.62
#